data_c4fa8133f88f7fd894bebf3268e1e7d7
#
_entry.id   c4fa8133f88f7fd894bebf3268e1e7d7
#
_cell.length_a   1.000
_cell.length_b   1.000
_cell.length_c   1.000
_cell.angle_alpha   90.00
_cell.angle_beta   90.00
_cell.angle_gamma   90.00
#
_symmetry.space_group_name_H-M   'P 1'
#
loop_
_entity.id
_entity.type
_entity.pdbx_description
1 polymer ?
#
loop_
_entity_poly.entity_id
_entity_poly.type
_entity_poly.pdbx_seq_one_letter_code
_entity_poly.pdbx_strand_id
1 'polypeptide(L)'
;MDRVANALARGRDVLFEGACGTGKTLAALVPALEHARQTGRTVVITTNVHQQMWQFVEDARAITASEPIRAVVFRGKGSMCHIDVGYEECQVLRDNTFEVVDTERDLEELQARQRELLEKSQAGDADATTARAAVMDELETLESELDSLRDRNICDRFYANLTQNTDAFFGWLFEDVRTPDEIYDYAHEHGFCGYELLKEAMEDIDLVVCNYHHLLDPDIRRQFFRWLDREPEDIITVFDEAHNIERAARDHANRTLTERTLDRALEELDDLDDPRTDPAMNVIATFQTALIESYEDGLGFGDREAVGEEWTDIPVENEDRRDDLTLEFLQTYSGQGFKADLETAIGLGQTLDQRYEEAYRTGDSETRKDCPTLTAAKFIELYLEETTELGQYPTVGVRRDATGELYGRAELYTCIPRTVTGELFSQVHASVLMSATLRPFDVTADVLGMANPMTIAYGLQFPIENRRTFAVSTPALFASKRDDPTVQGTITESIEHAIELTPGNTLVFFPSYSEVDRYAQRLDPGDATLYVDEPGVRAEDRRQSFVGEDHAALLTSLWGTLTEGVSFDGDAAHTVVVVGVPYPYLDERLEAVQRAYSEVFADRTADPGWEYAVEIPTIRKTRQALGRVLRAPDEIGVRVLLDERYTAADMGQYSVRKTFPPDERGELIDVEPEKFPYAMLNFYQDHDAYEKPPPMP
;
A
#
# COMPACT_ATOMS: atom_id res chain seq x y z
N MET A 1 -17.43 -2.28 20.23
CA MET A 1 -17.19 -0.91 20.70
C MET A 1 -16.57 -0.87 22.09
N ASP A 2 -17.22 -1.31 23.20
CA ASP A 2 -16.72 -1.18 24.58
C ASP A 2 -15.31 -1.76 24.80
N ARG A 3 -14.98 -2.89 24.16
CA ARG A 3 -13.63 -3.48 24.25
C ARG A 3 -12.57 -2.62 23.56
N VAL A 4 -12.89 -2.02 22.42
CA VAL A 4 -12.00 -1.08 21.72
C VAL A 4 -11.81 0.16 22.57
N ALA A 5 -12.89 0.79 23.05
CA ALA A 5 -12.82 1.95 23.95
C ALA A 5 -11.94 1.69 25.18
N ASN A 6 -12.12 0.52 25.85
CA ASN A 6 -11.30 0.13 26.99
C ASN A 6 -9.81 -0.08 26.66
N ALA A 7 -9.49 -0.53 25.45
CA ALA A 7 -8.10 -0.68 25.01
C ALA A 7 -7.46 0.69 24.78
N LEU A 8 -8.14 1.55 24.01
CA LEU A 8 -7.68 2.91 23.71
C LEU A 8 -7.46 3.76 24.97
N ALA A 9 -8.38 3.65 25.96
CA ALA A 9 -8.23 4.35 27.22
C ALA A 9 -6.98 3.92 28.03
N ARG A 10 -6.37 2.79 27.70
CA ARG A 10 -5.14 2.25 28.31
C ARG A 10 -3.90 2.41 27.42
N GLY A 11 -4.02 3.08 26.27
CA GLY A 11 -2.95 3.16 25.27
C GLY A 11 -2.53 1.77 24.77
N ARG A 12 -3.48 0.87 24.54
CA ARG A 12 -3.21 -0.51 24.15
C ARG A 12 -3.72 -0.77 22.74
N ASP A 13 -2.86 -1.33 21.89
CA ASP A 13 -3.21 -1.76 20.55
C ASP A 13 -4.29 -2.82 20.50
N VAL A 14 -5.01 -2.89 19.39
CA VAL A 14 -6.13 -3.80 19.18
C VAL A 14 -5.96 -4.55 17.85
N LEU A 15 -6.00 -5.87 17.90
CA LEU A 15 -6.23 -6.72 16.73
C LEU A 15 -7.70 -7.13 16.68
N PHE A 16 -8.43 -6.62 15.70
CA PHE A 16 -9.86 -6.80 15.57
C PHE A 16 -10.21 -7.59 14.31
N GLU A 17 -10.53 -8.86 14.47
CA GLU A 17 -11.11 -9.66 13.40
C GLU A 17 -12.64 -9.65 13.50
N GLY A 18 -13.29 -9.20 12.43
CA GLY A 18 -14.73 -9.21 12.30
C GLY A 18 -15.14 -9.63 10.90
N ALA A 19 -16.11 -10.54 10.78
CA ALA A 19 -16.62 -10.99 9.50
C ALA A 19 -17.15 -9.82 8.65
N CYS A 20 -17.26 -10.01 7.33
CA CYS A 20 -17.86 -9.02 6.44
C CYS A 20 -19.29 -8.67 6.88
N GLY A 21 -19.73 -7.42 6.69
CA GLY A 21 -21.08 -6.98 7.07
C GLY A 21 -21.34 -6.82 8.56
N THR A 22 -20.36 -7.02 9.44
CA THR A 22 -20.55 -6.92 10.91
C THR A 22 -20.34 -5.53 11.50
N GLY A 23 -20.12 -4.50 10.68
CA GLY A 23 -19.93 -3.12 11.13
C GLY A 23 -18.58 -2.87 11.81
N LYS A 24 -17.50 -3.53 11.36
CA LYS A 24 -16.13 -3.37 11.89
C LYS A 24 -15.69 -1.90 11.94
N THR A 25 -15.89 -1.18 10.85
CA THR A 25 -15.45 0.22 10.68
C THR A 25 -16.01 1.10 11.78
N LEU A 26 -17.32 1.12 11.96
CA LEU A 26 -17.95 1.91 13.03
C LEU A 26 -17.59 1.40 14.42
N ALA A 27 -17.39 0.08 14.58
CA ALA A 27 -16.99 -0.50 15.87
C ALA A 27 -15.57 -0.12 16.30
N ALA A 28 -14.70 0.25 15.35
CA ALA A 28 -13.36 0.78 15.59
C ALA A 28 -13.35 2.31 15.64
N LEU A 29 -13.97 2.97 14.65
CA LEU A 29 -13.89 4.41 14.44
C LEU A 29 -14.63 5.22 15.52
N VAL A 30 -15.85 4.82 15.88
CA VAL A 30 -16.65 5.56 16.87
C VAL A 30 -15.94 5.65 18.25
N PRO A 31 -15.47 4.54 18.86
CA PRO A 31 -14.76 4.65 20.13
C PRO A 31 -13.39 5.34 20.00
N ALA A 32 -12.73 5.27 18.83
CA ALA A 32 -11.49 6.00 18.58
C ALA A 32 -11.73 7.51 18.56
N LEU A 33 -12.74 7.99 17.84
CA LEU A 33 -13.13 9.39 17.80
C LEU A 33 -13.60 9.92 19.16
N GLU A 34 -14.42 9.13 19.88
CA GLU A 34 -14.86 9.51 21.22
C GLU A 34 -13.67 9.69 22.18
N HIS A 35 -12.73 8.74 22.17
CA HIS A 35 -11.53 8.82 22.98
C HIS A 35 -10.62 10.00 22.55
N ALA A 36 -10.42 10.19 21.25
CA ALA A 36 -9.61 11.29 20.71
C ALA A 36 -10.15 12.66 21.15
N ARG A 37 -11.46 12.89 21.02
CA ARG A 37 -12.11 14.15 21.43
C ARG A 37 -12.01 14.40 22.95
N GLN A 38 -12.12 13.35 23.77
CA GLN A 38 -11.96 13.48 25.22
C GLN A 38 -10.55 13.81 25.67
N THR A 39 -9.55 13.44 24.87
CA THR A 39 -8.12 13.53 25.23
C THR A 39 -7.31 14.50 24.36
N GLY A 40 -7.95 15.19 23.40
CA GLY A 40 -7.28 16.12 22.49
C GLY A 40 -6.40 15.45 21.43
N ARG A 41 -6.73 14.19 21.03
CA ARG A 41 -6.00 13.41 20.03
C ARG A 41 -6.64 13.49 18.66
N THR A 42 -5.91 13.05 17.65
CA THR A 42 -6.39 12.92 16.27
C THR A 42 -6.47 11.45 15.86
N VAL A 43 -7.53 11.06 15.15
CA VAL A 43 -7.67 9.73 14.55
C VAL A 43 -7.21 9.75 13.11
N VAL A 44 -6.33 8.83 12.75
CA VAL A 44 -5.90 8.59 11.37
C VAL A 44 -6.36 7.21 10.95
N ILE A 45 -7.32 7.14 10.01
CA ILE A 45 -7.78 5.88 9.43
C ILE A 45 -7.15 5.68 8.05
N THR A 46 -6.62 4.49 7.82
CA THR A 46 -5.94 4.16 6.57
C THR A 46 -6.51 2.93 5.90
N THR A 47 -6.47 2.94 4.57
CA THR A 47 -6.83 1.82 3.72
C THR A 47 -5.84 1.67 2.56
N ASN A 48 -5.73 0.47 2.02
CA ASN A 48 -4.89 0.19 0.85
C ASN A 48 -5.65 0.34 -0.49
N VAL A 49 -6.97 0.49 -0.46
CA VAL A 49 -7.83 0.46 -1.66
C VAL A 49 -8.62 1.75 -1.81
N HIS A 50 -8.49 2.42 -2.97
CA HIS A 50 -9.20 3.68 -3.25
C HIS A 50 -10.73 3.58 -3.12
N GLN A 51 -11.34 2.45 -3.52
CA GLN A 51 -12.79 2.26 -3.38
C GLN A 51 -13.25 2.23 -1.93
N GLN A 52 -12.44 1.68 -1.02
CA GLN A 52 -12.76 1.66 0.42
C GLN A 52 -12.68 3.06 1.04
N MET A 53 -11.88 3.96 0.48
CA MET A 53 -11.82 5.34 0.93
C MET A 53 -13.19 6.03 0.82
N TRP A 54 -13.97 5.73 -0.23
CA TRP A 54 -15.35 6.21 -0.38
C TRP A 54 -16.28 5.73 0.72
N GLN A 55 -16.13 4.47 1.15
CA GLN A 55 -16.92 3.95 2.26
C GLN A 55 -16.64 4.71 3.57
N PHE A 56 -15.37 5.06 3.82
CA PHE A 56 -15.02 5.88 4.99
C PHE A 56 -15.56 7.29 4.92
N VAL A 57 -15.64 7.88 3.73
CA VAL A 57 -16.29 9.19 3.53
C VAL A 57 -17.76 9.10 3.92
N GLU A 58 -18.48 8.06 3.44
CA GLU A 58 -19.90 7.87 3.80
C GLU A 58 -20.11 7.60 5.30
N ASP A 59 -19.25 6.76 5.91
CA ASP A 59 -19.28 6.50 7.34
C ASP A 59 -18.99 7.79 8.16
N ALA A 60 -18.01 8.58 7.73
CA ALA A 60 -17.69 9.86 8.36
C ALA A 60 -18.79 10.89 8.17
N ARG A 61 -19.45 10.97 7.01
CA ARG A 61 -20.65 11.79 6.76
C ARG A 61 -21.80 11.39 7.70
N ALA A 62 -22.03 10.09 7.86
CA ALA A 62 -23.06 9.59 8.75
C ALA A 62 -22.78 9.95 10.23
N ILE A 63 -21.52 9.92 10.67
CA ILE A 63 -21.11 10.36 12.00
C ILE A 63 -21.30 11.88 12.13
N THR A 64 -20.85 12.67 11.17
CA THR A 64 -20.93 14.14 11.16
C THR A 64 -22.38 14.62 11.22
N ALA A 65 -23.32 13.90 10.60
CA ALA A 65 -24.74 14.21 10.66
C ALA A 65 -25.33 14.09 12.09
N SER A 66 -24.72 13.29 12.97
CA SER A 66 -25.14 13.06 14.35
C SER A 66 -24.30 13.82 15.37
N GLU A 67 -22.99 13.81 15.18
CA GLU A 67 -21.99 14.47 16.02
C GLU A 67 -20.99 15.21 15.11
N PRO A 68 -20.96 16.54 15.12
CA PRO A 68 -20.05 17.31 14.24
C PRO A 68 -18.60 16.93 14.51
N ILE A 69 -17.93 16.44 13.48
CA ILE A 69 -16.50 16.15 13.48
C ILE A 69 -15.83 16.90 12.33
N ARG A 70 -14.58 17.33 12.54
CA ARG A 70 -13.73 17.85 11.48
C ARG A 70 -12.98 16.69 10.85
N ALA A 71 -13.33 16.35 9.61
CA ALA A 71 -12.73 15.25 8.88
C ALA A 71 -12.18 15.70 7.54
N VAL A 72 -11.00 15.21 7.18
CA VAL A 72 -10.41 15.39 5.85
C VAL A 72 -10.03 14.07 5.22
N VAL A 73 -10.11 13.99 3.90
CA VAL A 73 -9.61 12.88 3.10
C VAL A 73 -8.35 13.35 2.38
N PHE A 74 -7.22 12.82 2.81
CA PHE A 74 -5.91 13.27 2.33
C PHE A 74 -5.35 12.31 1.26
N ARG A 75 -4.98 12.89 0.11
CA ARG A 75 -4.24 12.20 -0.95
C ARG A 75 -2.88 12.84 -1.15
N GLY A 76 -1.94 12.04 -1.68
CA GLY A 76 -0.62 12.53 -2.04
C GLY A 76 -0.67 13.65 -3.10
N LYS A 77 0.36 14.49 -3.08
CA LYS A 77 0.49 15.67 -3.95
C LYS A 77 0.23 15.38 -5.44
N GLY A 78 0.74 14.26 -5.97
CA GLY A 78 0.60 13.93 -7.39
C GLY A 78 -0.85 13.87 -7.90
N SER A 79 -1.84 13.59 -7.02
CA SER A 79 -3.26 13.60 -7.37
C SER A 79 -3.99 14.89 -7.02
N MET A 80 -3.33 15.85 -6.36
CA MET A 80 -3.92 17.10 -5.89
C MET A 80 -3.29 18.35 -6.54
N CYS A 81 -2.19 18.19 -7.29
CA CYS A 81 -1.48 19.28 -7.94
C CYS A 81 -2.06 19.58 -9.32
N HIS A 82 -2.30 20.86 -9.62
CA HIS A 82 -2.86 21.31 -10.91
C HIS A 82 -1.79 21.71 -11.94
N ILE A 83 -0.51 21.77 -11.51
CA ILE A 83 0.61 22.16 -12.38
C ILE A 83 1.58 21.00 -12.66
N ASP A 84 1.25 19.81 -12.14
CA ASP A 84 1.96 18.54 -12.37
C ASP A 84 3.49 18.62 -12.14
N VAL A 85 3.90 19.19 -11.01
CA VAL A 85 5.32 19.26 -10.60
C VAL A 85 5.62 18.24 -9.50
N GLY A 86 6.87 17.76 -9.42
CA GLY A 86 7.35 16.84 -8.37
C GLY A 86 7.26 17.43 -6.95
N TYR A 87 7.45 16.59 -5.92
CA TYR A 87 7.38 17.06 -4.52
C TYR A 87 8.47 18.09 -4.21
N GLU A 88 9.71 17.84 -4.62
CA GLU A 88 10.85 18.71 -4.40
C GLU A 88 10.70 20.04 -5.17
N GLU A 89 10.27 19.98 -6.43
CA GLU A 89 9.95 21.18 -7.22
C GLU A 89 8.89 22.03 -6.52
N CYS A 90 7.82 21.40 -6.03
CA CYS A 90 6.78 22.10 -5.29
C CYS A 90 7.32 22.76 -4.03
N GLN A 91 8.24 22.12 -3.34
CA GLN A 91 8.85 22.67 -2.13
C GLN A 91 9.61 23.97 -2.45
N VAL A 92 10.42 23.96 -3.50
CA VAL A 92 11.15 25.16 -3.95
C VAL A 92 10.18 26.27 -4.40
N LEU A 93 9.16 25.93 -5.23
CA LEU A 93 8.14 26.89 -5.66
C LEU A 93 7.40 27.52 -4.47
N ARG A 94 7.07 26.71 -3.47
CA ARG A 94 6.40 27.15 -2.26
C ARG A 94 7.27 28.12 -1.46
N ASP A 95 8.53 27.76 -1.24
CA ASP A 95 9.46 28.56 -0.46
C ASP A 95 9.73 29.90 -1.14
N ASN A 96 9.97 29.90 -2.46
CA ASN A 96 10.07 31.14 -3.26
C ASN A 96 8.79 32.01 -3.17
N THR A 97 7.62 31.37 -3.28
CA THR A 97 6.34 32.08 -3.21
C THR A 97 6.15 32.73 -1.83
N PHE A 98 6.55 32.02 -0.77
CA PHE A 98 6.48 32.55 0.60
C PHE A 98 7.40 33.75 0.76
N GLU A 99 8.66 33.68 0.29
CA GLU A 99 9.62 34.80 0.34
C GLU A 99 9.06 36.02 -0.39
N VAL A 100 8.48 35.85 -1.58
CA VAL A 100 7.86 36.96 -2.33
C VAL A 100 6.73 37.62 -1.54
N VAL A 101 5.78 36.82 -1.02
CA VAL A 101 4.63 37.35 -0.29
C VAL A 101 5.02 37.99 1.04
N ASP A 102 6.01 37.47 1.74
CA ASP A 102 6.53 38.03 2.99
C ASP A 102 7.18 39.37 2.73
N THR A 103 8.05 39.47 1.71
CA THR A 103 8.69 40.73 1.28
C THR A 103 7.66 41.76 0.80
N GLU A 104 6.59 41.32 0.10
CA GLU A 104 5.49 42.22 -0.30
C GLU A 104 4.74 42.79 0.92
N ARG A 105 4.51 41.99 1.96
CA ARG A 105 3.88 42.46 3.22
C ARG A 105 4.78 43.42 3.98
N ASP A 106 6.06 43.14 4.11
CA ASP A 106 7.04 44.00 4.74
C ASP A 106 7.11 45.38 4.02
N LEU A 107 7.09 45.35 2.69
CA LEU A 107 7.06 46.54 1.87
C LEU A 107 5.82 47.40 2.11
N GLU A 108 4.63 46.78 2.19
CA GLU A 108 3.38 47.46 2.51
C GLU A 108 3.41 48.08 3.92
N GLU A 109 3.94 47.38 4.91
CA GLU A 109 4.10 47.86 6.28
C GLU A 109 5.04 49.08 6.35
N LEU A 110 6.19 48.99 5.70
CA LEU A 110 7.16 50.09 5.63
C LEU A 110 6.59 51.30 4.87
N GLN A 111 5.82 51.11 3.78
CA GLN A 111 5.14 52.17 3.07
C GLN A 111 4.05 52.85 3.95
N ALA A 112 3.35 52.08 4.76
CA ALA A 112 2.38 52.63 5.71
C ALA A 112 3.10 53.48 6.79
N ARG A 113 4.21 52.98 7.33
CA ARG A 113 5.05 53.68 8.29
C ARG A 113 5.65 54.95 7.72
N GLN A 114 6.13 54.90 6.47
CA GLN A 114 6.66 56.08 5.76
C GLN A 114 5.59 57.18 5.62
N ARG A 115 4.32 56.82 5.32
CA ARG A 115 3.19 57.78 5.24
C ARG A 115 2.92 58.43 6.58
N GLU A 116 2.90 57.66 7.68
CA GLU A 116 2.71 58.18 9.04
C GLU A 116 3.83 59.14 9.45
N LEU A 117 5.08 58.80 9.15
CA LEU A 117 6.25 59.65 9.45
C LEU A 117 6.24 60.93 8.58
N LEU A 118 5.73 60.86 7.36
CA LEU A 118 5.55 62.04 6.51
C LEU A 118 4.58 63.04 7.12
N GLU A 119 3.42 62.60 7.64
CA GLU A 119 2.44 63.43 8.31
C GLU A 119 3.02 64.09 9.56
N LYS A 120 3.75 63.36 10.38
CA LYS A 120 4.42 63.86 11.59
C LYS A 120 5.51 64.89 11.25
N SER A 121 6.30 64.64 10.23
CA SER A 121 7.32 65.54 9.74
C SER A 121 6.75 66.86 9.21
N GLN A 122 5.62 66.80 8.52
CA GLN A 122 4.89 67.97 8.04
C GLN A 122 4.29 68.79 9.21
N ALA A 123 4.02 68.16 10.34
CA ALA A 123 3.59 68.83 11.58
C ALA A 123 4.77 69.43 12.38
N GLY A 124 6.01 69.34 11.86
CA GLY A 124 7.19 69.98 12.46
C GLY A 124 8.02 69.10 13.38
N ASP A 125 7.80 67.79 13.38
CA ASP A 125 8.59 66.83 14.18
C ASP A 125 9.92 66.48 13.45
N ALA A 126 11.03 66.94 14.04
CA ALA A 126 12.38 66.76 13.49
C ALA A 126 12.85 65.29 13.61
N ASP A 127 12.44 64.56 14.66
CA ASP A 127 12.78 63.17 14.86
C ASP A 127 12.05 62.30 13.79
N ALA A 128 10.81 62.62 13.46
CA ALA A 128 10.06 61.98 12.40
C ALA A 128 10.71 62.17 11.00
N THR A 129 11.37 63.31 10.79
CA THR A 129 12.08 63.55 9.52
C THR A 129 13.31 62.64 9.37
N THR A 130 14.06 62.45 10.45
CA THR A 130 15.24 61.58 10.47
C THR A 130 14.81 60.08 10.34
N ALA A 131 13.77 59.66 11.07
CA ALA A 131 13.24 58.33 11.02
C ALA A 131 12.69 57.97 9.61
N ARG A 132 12.05 58.95 8.95
CA ARG A 132 11.56 58.77 7.57
C ARG A 132 12.68 58.54 6.56
N ALA A 133 13.83 59.22 6.70
CA ALA A 133 14.96 59.00 5.80
C ALA A 133 15.47 57.56 5.92
N ALA A 134 15.59 57.02 7.13
CA ALA A 134 15.99 55.62 7.33
C ALA A 134 14.98 54.64 6.74
N VAL A 135 13.68 54.88 6.90
CA VAL A 135 12.62 54.01 6.30
C VAL A 135 12.67 54.09 4.76
N MET A 136 13.05 55.22 4.17
CA MET A 136 13.18 55.32 2.73
C MET A 136 14.37 54.53 2.18
N ASP A 137 15.48 54.47 2.87
CA ASP A 137 16.64 53.63 2.49
C ASP A 137 16.28 52.12 2.61
N GLU A 138 15.51 51.76 3.64
CA GLU A 138 15.01 50.40 3.85
C GLU A 138 14.01 49.99 2.76
N LEU A 139 13.11 50.89 2.35
CA LEU A 139 12.17 50.66 1.24
C LEU A 139 12.90 50.44 -0.10
N GLU A 140 13.93 51.25 -0.43
CA GLU A 140 14.70 51.09 -1.67
C GLU A 140 15.43 49.70 -1.67
N THR A 141 15.91 49.27 -0.52
CA THR A 141 16.54 47.94 -0.38
C THR A 141 15.53 46.82 -0.59
N LEU A 142 14.35 46.90 0.05
CA LEU A 142 13.31 45.89 -0.07
C LEU A 142 12.69 45.84 -1.48
N GLU A 143 12.51 46.99 -2.13
CA GLU A 143 12.03 47.05 -3.52
C GLU A 143 13.03 46.34 -4.48
N SER A 144 14.34 46.53 -4.29
CA SER A 144 15.36 45.87 -5.07
C SER A 144 15.40 44.34 -4.80
N GLU A 145 15.18 43.93 -3.56
CA GLU A 145 15.07 42.53 -3.17
C GLU A 145 13.84 41.89 -3.80
N LEU A 146 12.67 42.53 -3.71
CA LEU A 146 11.45 42.05 -4.32
C LEU A 146 11.53 41.87 -5.83
N ASP A 147 12.19 42.81 -6.53
CA ASP A 147 12.43 42.68 -7.97
C ASP A 147 13.28 41.45 -8.28
N SER A 148 14.30 41.16 -7.47
CA SER A 148 15.12 39.94 -7.61
C SER A 148 14.34 38.65 -7.30
N LEU A 149 13.43 38.69 -6.31
CA LEU A 149 12.59 37.54 -5.95
C LEU A 149 11.54 37.23 -7.02
N ARG A 150 11.02 38.24 -7.70
CA ARG A 150 10.03 38.09 -8.79
C ARG A 150 10.58 37.44 -10.04
N ASP A 151 11.90 37.42 -10.23
CA ASP A 151 12.55 36.67 -11.32
C ASP A 151 12.64 35.17 -11.03
N ARG A 152 12.34 34.71 -9.79
CA ARG A 152 12.35 33.29 -9.41
C ARG A 152 11.05 32.57 -9.79
N ASN A 153 11.15 31.26 -9.92
CA ASN A 153 9.97 30.42 -10.13
C ASN A 153 9.07 30.40 -8.87
N ILE A 154 7.81 30.73 -9.02
CA ILE A 154 6.80 30.70 -7.96
C ILE A 154 5.57 29.87 -8.36
N CYS A 155 4.73 29.48 -7.38
CA CYS A 155 3.47 28.82 -7.63
C CYS A 155 2.31 29.82 -7.51
N ASP A 156 1.69 30.17 -8.63
CA ASP A 156 0.57 31.14 -8.68
C ASP A 156 -0.61 30.71 -7.79
N ARG A 157 -0.89 29.42 -7.69
CA ARG A 157 -1.97 28.87 -6.87
C ARG A 157 -1.67 28.97 -5.37
N PHE A 158 -0.43 28.74 -4.98
CA PHE A 158 -0.01 28.93 -3.59
C PHE A 158 0.11 30.41 -3.25
N TYR A 159 0.52 31.23 -4.18
CA TYR A 159 0.47 32.69 -4.05
C TYR A 159 -0.97 33.18 -3.76
N ALA A 160 -1.97 32.62 -4.48
CA ALA A 160 -3.38 32.92 -4.22
C ALA A 160 -3.81 32.49 -2.81
N ASN A 161 -3.36 31.32 -2.31
CA ASN A 161 -3.64 30.90 -0.94
C ASN A 161 -3.13 31.91 0.10
N LEU A 162 -1.95 32.50 -0.12
CA LEU A 162 -1.30 33.41 0.82
C LEU A 162 -1.85 34.85 0.77
N THR A 163 -2.42 35.27 -0.37
CA THR A 163 -2.81 36.66 -0.63
C THR A 163 -4.33 36.90 -0.68
N GLN A 164 -5.11 35.82 -0.87
CA GLN A 164 -6.57 35.92 -0.92
C GLN A 164 -7.20 35.35 0.36
N ASN A 165 -8.48 35.68 0.59
CA ASN A 165 -9.21 35.12 1.72
C ASN A 165 -9.65 33.70 1.42
N THR A 166 -9.18 32.74 2.24
CA THR A 166 -9.46 31.31 2.16
C THR A 166 -10.53 30.83 3.14
N ASP A 167 -11.13 31.71 3.97
CA ASP A 167 -12.15 31.34 4.96
C ASP A 167 -13.35 30.61 4.34
N ALA A 168 -13.72 30.99 3.11
CA ALA A 168 -14.81 30.36 2.39
C ALA A 168 -14.50 28.89 2.05
N PHE A 169 -13.24 28.55 1.75
CA PHE A 169 -12.80 27.18 1.52
C PHE A 169 -12.93 26.36 2.80
N PHE A 170 -12.41 26.84 3.93
CA PHE A 170 -12.51 26.12 5.20
C PHE A 170 -13.96 25.97 5.67
N GLY A 171 -14.79 26.99 5.48
CA GLY A 171 -16.23 26.91 5.74
C GLY A 171 -16.89 25.80 4.93
N TRP A 172 -16.63 25.74 3.62
CA TRP A 172 -17.12 24.71 2.73
C TRP A 172 -16.54 23.33 3.04
N LEU A 173 -15.22 23.23 3.35
CA LEU A 173 -14.55 21.98 3.65
C LEU A 173 -15.15 21.28 4.86
N PHE A 174 -15.46 22.02 5.93
CA PHE A 174 -15.94 21.47 7.19
C PHE A 174 -17.48 21.51 7.34
N GLU A 175 -18.21 21.95 6.31
CA GLU A 175 -19.67 21.80 6.27
C GLU A 175 -20.10 20.33 6.10
N ASP A 176 -19.28 19.56 5.37
CA ASP A 176 -19.47 18.13 5.14
C ASP A 176 -18.09 17.47 4.93
N VAL A 177 -18.02 16.14 4.94
CA VAL A 177 -16.79 15.41 4.61
C VAL A 177 -16.60 15.41 3.09
N ARG A 178 -15.62 16.18 2.62
CA ARG A 178 -15.34 16.34 1.18
C ARG A 178 -14.41 15.26 0.66
N THR A 179 -14.68 14.80 -0.55
CA THR A 179 -13.80 13.89 -1.26
C THR A 179 -12.60 14.61 -1.86
N PRO A 180 -11.49 13.93 -2.14
CA PRO A 180 -10.35 14.55 -2.82
C PRO A 180 -10.69 15.18 -4.18
N ASP A 181 -11.61 14.55 -4.93
CA ASP A 181 -12.02 15.06 -6.24
C ASP A 181 -12.85 16.35 -6.09
N GLU A 182 -13.78 16.43 -5.11
CA GLU A 182 -14.50 17.66 -4.80
C GLU A 182 -13.55 18.79 -4.38
N ILE A 183 -12.49 18.47 -3.60
CA ILE A 183 -11.49 19.44 -3.17
C ILE A 183 -10.64 19.92 -4.34
N TYR A 184 -10.25 18.99 -5.22
CA TYR A 184 -9.50 19.29 -6.43
C TYR A 184 -10.29 20.26 -7.33
N ASP A 185 -11.57 19.96 -7.59
CA ASP A 185 -12.45 20.78 -8.43
C ASP A 185 -12.66 22.18 -7.82
N TYR A 186 -12.94 22.25 -6.52
CA TYR A 186 -13.08 23.54 -5.83
C TYR A 186 -11.82 24.41 -5.96
N ALA A 187 -10.65 23.81 -5.69
CA ALA A 187 -9.37 24.50 -5.79
C ALA A 187 -9.07 24.94 -7.24
N HIS A 188 -9.48 24.12 -8.23
CA HIS A 188 -9.36 24.45 -9.64
C HIS A 188 -10.17 25.69 -9.99
N GLU A 189 -11.44 25.72 -9.62
CA GLU A 189 -12.38 26.80 -9.91
C GLU A 189 -11.97 28.14 -9.29
N HIS A 190 -11.39 28.11 -8.09
CA HIS A 190 -10.99 29.30 -7.34
C HIS A 190 -9.53 29.71 -7.52
N GLY A 191 -8.75 28.95 -8.28
CA GLY A 191 -7.34 29.22 -8.52
C GLY A 191 -6.41 28.94 -7.33
N PHE A 192 -6.86 28.17 -6.34
CA PHE A 192 -6.10 27.82 -5.14
C PHE A 192 -5.22 26.58 -5.31
N CYS A 193 -4.28 26.41 -4.41
CA CYS A 193 -3.57 25.14 -4.18
C CYS A 193 -4.33 24.32 -3.12
N GLY A 194 -5.17 23.37 -3.56
CA GLY A 194 -5.97 22.53 -2.66
C GLY A 194 -5.10 21.64 -1.75
N TYR A 195 -3.93 21.21 -2.21
CA TYR A 195 -3.00 20.42 -1.41
C TYR A 195 -2.45 21.19 -0.19
N GLU A 196 -2.03 22.44 -0.36
CA GLU A 196 -1.54 23.26 0.75
C GLU A 196 -2.67 23.69 1.68
N LEU A 197 -3.87 24.01 1.16
CA LEU A 197 -5.04 24.30 2.00
C LEU A 197 -5.48 23.09 2.84
N LEU A 198 -5.37 21.86 2.30
CA LEU A 198 -5.62 20.66 3.09
C LEU A 198 -4.60 20.45 4.21
N LYS A 199 -3.33 20.76 3.96
CA LYS A 199 -2.29 20.69 5.01
C LYS A 199 -2.56 21.67 6.13
N GLU A 200 -2.98 22.89 5.79
CA GLU A 200 -3.42 23.90 6.77
C GLU A 200 -4.67 23.42 7.53
N ALA A 201 -5.61 22.75 6.84
CA ALA A 201 -6.82 22.21 7.45
C ALA A 201 -6.54 21.05 8.44
N MET A 202 -5.37 20.40 8.36
CA MET A 202 -5.01 19.29 9.26
C MET A 202 -4.64 19.74 10.68
N GLU A 203 -4.37 21.00 10.90
CA GLU A 203 -4.31 21.55 12.24
C GLU A 203 -5.71 21.45 12.88
N ASP A 204 -5.81 20.95 14.10
CA ASP A 204 -7.09 20.90 14.84
C ASP A 204 -8.18 19.98 14.23
N ILE A 205 -7.76 18.87 13.59
CA ILE A 205 -8.62 17.89 12.93
C ILE A 205 -8.96 16.70 13.87
N ASP A 206 -10.20 16.20 13.82
CA ASP A 206 -10.63 15.01 14.57
C ASP A 206 -10.27 13.73 13.82
N LEU A 207 -10.43 13.71 12.48
CA LEU A 207 -10.27 12.54 11.63
C LEU A 207 -9.54 12.84 10.33
N VAL A 208 -8.50 12.06 10.03
CA VAL A 208 -7.88 12.02 8.70
C VAL A 208 -8.08 10.64 8.08
N VAL A 209 -8.60 10.62 6.85
CA VAL A 209 -8.67 9.41 6.02
C VAL A 209 -7.54 9.47 5.00
N CYS A 210 -6.66 8.49 4.96
CA CYS A 210 -5.52 8.49 4.03
C CYS A 210 -5.11 7.05 3.64
N ASN A 211 -4.05 6.93 2.83
CA ASN A 211 -3.51 5.65 2.39
C ASN A 211 -2.42 5.14 3.35
N TYR A 212 -2.15 3.82 3.32
CA TYR A 212 -1.14 3.15 4.15
C TYR A 212 0.24 3.80 4.08
N HIS A 213 0.68 4.27 2.91
CA HIS A 213 2.01 4.87 2.73
C HIS A 213 2.25 6.08 3.64
N HIS A 214 1.21 6.85 4.01
CA HIS A 214 1.35 7.99 4.91
C HIS A 214 1.80 7.58 6.33
N LEU A 215 1.57 6.33 6.72
CA LEU A 215 1.98 5.81 8.02
C LEU A 215 3.12 4.80 7.93
N LEU A 216 3.20 4.01 6.83
CA LEU A 216 4.19 2.94 6.71
C LEU A 216 5.54 3.42 6.15
N ASP A 217 5.55 4.47 5.33
CA ASP A 217 6.81 5.08 4.92
C ASP A 217 7.33 6.00 6.02
N PRO A 218 8.53 5.77 6.60
CA PRO A 218 9.03 6.55 7.73
C PRO A 218 9.25 8.03 7.44
N ASP A 219 9.63 8.38 6.20
CA ASP A 219 9.92 9.76 5.80
C ASP A 219 8.61 10.53 5.58
N ILE A 220 7.67 9.90 4.87
CA ILE A 220 6.33 10.46 4.65
C ILE A 220 5.60 10.59 5.99
N ARG A 221 5.68 9.58 6.87
CA ARG A 221 5.07 9.60 8.22
C ARG A 221 5.54 10.77 9.05
N ARG A 222 6.85 11.00 9.11
CA ARG A 222 7.43 12.13 9.86
C ARG A 222 6.89 13.47 9.35
N GLN A 223 6.79 13.63 8.04
CA GLN A 223 6.24 14.83 7.43
C GLN A 223 4.73 14.96 7.66
N PHE A 224 4.00 13.87 7.57
CA PHE A 224 2.56 13.81 7.80
C PHE A 224 2.19 14.20 9.24
N PHE A 225 2.93 13.72 10.25
CA PHE A 225 2.71 14.11 11.65
C PHE A 225 3.00 15.60 11.91
N ARG A 226 3.99 16.18 11.21
CA ARG A 226 4.23 17.63 11.27
C ARG A 226 3.05 18.43 10.70
N TRP A 227 2.40 17.97 9.65
CA TRP A 227 1.22 18.65 9.09
C TRP A 227 0.01 18.56 10.01
N LEU A 228 -0.08 17.50 10.80
CA LEU A 228 -1.12 17.36 11.83
C LEU A 228 -0.88 18.28 13.05
N ASP A 229 0.29 18.87 13.17
CA ASP A 229 0.76 19.59 14.38
C ASP A 229 0.54 18.75 15.65
N ARG A 230 0.90 17.47 15.57
CA ARG A 230 0.72 16.47 16.64
C ARG A 230 1.98 15.67 16.86
N GLU A 231 2.27 15.42 18.14
CA GLU A 231 3.26 14.40 18.49
C GLU A 231 2.68 13.00 18.24
N PRO A 232 3.52 11.99 17.92
CA PRO A 232 3.01 10.63 17.64
C PRO A 232 2.12 10.06 18.74
N GLU A 233 2.40 10.36 20.02
CA GLU A 233 1.62 9.91 21.19
C GLU A 233 0.20 10.51 21.25
N ASP A 234 -0.09 11.53 20.45
CA ASP A 234 -1.41 12.15 20.34
C ASP A 234 -2.20 11.62 19.14
N ILE A 235 -1.69 10.59 18.47
CA ILE A 235 -2.32 9.99 17.29
C ILE A 235 -2.85 8.59 17.62
N ILE A 236 -4.09 8.33 17.21
CA ILE A 236 -4.70 7.00 17.20
C ILE A 236 -4.78 6.56 15.74
N THR A 237 -4.18 5.41 15.41
CA THR A 237 -4.24 4.88 14.06
C THR A 237 -5.29 3.77 13.95
N VAL A 238 -6.03 3.76 12.84
CA VAL A 238 -6.98 2.69 12.49
C VAL A 238 -6.61 2.17 11.11
N PHE A 239 -6.29 0.89 11.03
CA PHE A 239 -5.96 0.22 9.77
C PHE A 239 -7.10 -0.69 9.36
N ASP A 240 -7.74 -0.38 8.23
CA ASP A 240 -8.71 -1.29 7.62
C ASP A 240 -8.01 -2.25 6.66
N GLU A 241 -8.60 -3.42 6.47
CA GLU A 241 -8.02 -4.55 5.74
C GLU A 241 -6.56 -4.82 6.15
N ALA A 242 -6.34 -4.80 7.46
CA ALA A 242 -5.01 -4.85 8.09
C ALA A 242 -4.21 -6.14 7.77
N HIS A 243 -4.82 -7.13 7.15
CA HIS A 243 -4.14 -8.30 6.59
C HIS A 243 -3.15 -7.94 5.46
N ASN A 244 -3.29 -6.73 4.88
CA ASN A 244 -2.40 -6.22 3.83
C ASN A 244 -1.19 -5.45 4.37
N ILE A 245 -1.15 -5.11 5.67
CA ILE A 245 -0.07 -4.28 6.24
C ILE A 245 1.29 -4.95 6.08
N GLU A 246 1.36 -6.25 6.27
CA GLU A 246 2.61 -7.03 6.14
C GLU A 246 3.26 -6.83 4.76
N ARG A 247 2.49 -6.99 3.70
CA ARG A 247 2.95 -6.76 2.34
C ARG A 247 3.28 -5.29 2.08
N ALA A 248 2.37 -4.39 2.44
CA ALA A 248 2.57 -2.97 2.24
C ALA A 248 3.83 -2.44 2.97
N ALA A 249 4.10 -2.92 4.18
CA ALA A 249 5.30 -2.54 4.92
C ALA A 249 6.60 -3.02 4.23
N ARG A 250 6.60 -4.24 3.66
CA ARG A 250 7.74 -4.71 2.86
C ARG A 250 7.92 -3.85 1.61
N ASP A 251 6.84 -3.58 0.87
CA ASP A 251 6.89 -2.80 -0.37
C ASP A 251 7.44 -1.38 -0.12
N HIS A 252 7.10 -0.74 1.00
CA HIS A 252 7.62 0.57 1.38
C HIS A 252 9.05 0.55 1.94
N ALA A 253 9.47 -0.57 2.54
CA ALA A 253 10.83 -0.73 3.04
C ALA A 253 11.83 -1.11 1.93
N ASN A 254 11.35 -1.58 0.80
CA ASN A 254 12.18 -2.04 -0.31
C ASN A 254 13.00 -0.89 -0.92
N ARG A 255 14.27 -1.16 -1.22
CA ARG A 255 15.21 -0.21 -1.85
C ARG A 255 15.70 -0.76 -3.17
N THR A 256 15.67 0.05 -4.21
CA THR A 256 16.07 -0.35 -5.57
C THR A 256 16.95 0.69 -6.24
N LEU A 257 17.89 0.23 -7.05
CA LEU A 257 18.71 1.07 -7.94
C LEU A 257 18.79 0.43 -9.32
N THR A 258 18.34 1.14 -10.35
CA THR A 258 18.35 0.63 -11.72
C THR A 258 19.65 0.97 -12.44
N GLU A 259 20.05 0.13 -13.38
CA GLU A 259 21.18 0.37 -14.29
C GLU A 259 21.06 1.73 -15.01
N ARG A 260 19.85 2.13 -15.43
CA ARG A 260 19.61 3.46 -16.03
C ARG A 260 19.90 4.61 -15.09
N THR A 261 19.68 4.45 -13.79
CA THR A 261 20.05 5.48 -12.80
C THR A 261 21.57 5.58 -12.69
N LEU A 262 22.27 4.44 -12.76
CA LEU A 262 23.73 4.38 -12.77
C LEU A 262 24.31 5.03 -14.05
N ASP A 263 23.74 4.72 -15.23
CA ASP A 263 24.11 5.38 -16.50
C ASP A 263 23.99 6.91 -16.40
N ARG A 264 22.83 7.39 -15.94
CA ARG A 264 22.61 8.85 -15.77
C ARG A 264 23.55 9.48 -14.74
N ALA A 265 23.95 8.75 -13.71
CA ALA A 265 24.92 9.22 -12.72
C ALA A 265 26.32 9.36 -13.34
N LEU A 266 26.72 8.39 -14.18
CA LEU A 266 28.00 8.45 -14.88
C LEU A 266 28.01 9.56 -15.95
N GLU A 267 26.92 9.75 -16.69
CA GLU A 267 26.77 10.88 -17.64
C GLU A 267 26.83 12.22 -16.90
N GLU A 268 26.17 12.37 -15.75
CA GLU A 268 26.21 13.58 -14.92
C GLU A 268 27.64 13.90 -14.45
N LEU A 269 28.41 12.89 -14.10
CA LEU A 269 29.77 13.03 -13.63
C LEU A 269 30.77 13.37 -14.77
N ASP A 270 30.59 12.79 -15.98
CA ASP A 270 31.47 13.00 -17.13
C ASP A 270 31.52 14.48 -17.59
N ASP A 271 30.46 15.22 -17.40
CA ASP A 271 30.32 16.64 -17.72
C ASP A 271 30.95 17.59 -16.68
N LEU A 272 31.54 17.06 -15.58
CA LEU A 272 32.01 17.87 -14.46
C LEU A 272 33.52 18.04 -14.42
N ASP A 273 33.96 19.28 -14.17
CA ASP A 273 35.35 19.62 -13.85
C ASP A 273 35.49 19.82 -12.31
N ASP A 274 35.47 18.70 -11.57
CA ASP A 274 35.60 18.67 -10.11
C ASP A 274 36.55 17.52 -9.71
N PRO A 275 37.53 17.73 -8.82
CA PRO A 275 38.50 16.69 -8.44
C PRO A 275 37.86 15.49 -7.74
N ARG A 276 36.61 15.60 -7.31
CA ARG A 276 35.80 14.51 -6.69
C ARG A 276 35.18 13.59 -7.75
N THR A 277 35.22 13.97 -9.03
CA THR A 277 34.56 13.21 -10.11
C THR A 277 35.18 11.84 -10.30
N ASP A 278 36.52 11.74 -10.40
CA ASP A 278 37.21 10.47 -10.63
C ASP A 278 36.90 9.40 -9.53
N PRO A 279 36.96 9.70 -8.21
CA PRO A 279 36.56 8.75 -7.17
C PRO A 279 35.09 8.37 -7.23
N ALA A 280 34.18 9.33 -7.51
CA ALA A 280 32.77 9.09 -7.62
C ALA A 280 32.44 8.20 -8.83
N MET A 281 33.01 8.48 -9.99
CA MET A 281 32.87 7.64 -11.19
C MET A 281 33.39 6.23 -10.96
N ASN A 282 34.54 6.09 -10.31
CA ASN A 282 35.13 4.78 -10.05
C ASN A 282 34.20 3.89 -9.22
N VAL A 283 33.62 4.39 -8.15
CA VAL A 283 32.73 3.59 -7.30
C VAL A 283 31.41 3.26 -7.98
N ILE A 284 30.81 4.22 -8.71
CA ILE A 284 29.52 4.02 -9.39
C ILE A 284 29.68 3.09 -10.60
N ALA A 285 30.71 3.28 -11.43
CA ALA A 285 30.99 2.43 -12.58
C ALA A 285 31.36 0.99 -12.17
N THR A 286 32.10 0.86 -11.07
CA THR A 286 32.41 -0.48 -10.53
C THR A 286 31.15 -1.21 -10.05
N PHE A 287 30.21 -0.49 -9.37
CA PHE A 287 28.95 -1.09 -8.95
C PHE A 287 28.07 -1.46 -10.15
N GLN A 288 28.02 -0.62 -11.18
CA GLN A 288 27.32 -0.93 -12.43
C GLN A 288 27.89 -2.18 -13.10
N THR A 289 29.20 -2.28 -13.22
CA THR A 289 29.87 -3.44 -13.80
C THR A 289 29.52 -4.70 -13.01
N ALA A 290 29.61 -4.65 -11.68
CA ALA A 290 29.26 -5.75 -10.80
C ALA A 290 27.77 -6.15 -10.93
N LEU A 291 26.86 -5.19 -11.08
CA LEU A 291 25.45 -5.45 -11.31
C LEU A 291 25.23 -6.21 -12.63
N ILE A 292 25.86 -5.75 -13.71
CA ILE A 292 25.75 -6.39 -15.03
C ILE A 292 26.32 -7.80 -14.98
N GLU A 293 27.51 -8.00 -14.43
CA GLU A 293 28.15 -9.31 -14.32
C GLU A 293 27.31 -10.27 -13.45
N SER A 294 26.73 -9.78 -12.35
CA SER A 294 25.88 -10.60 -11.47
C SER A 294 24.67 -11.18 -12.18
N TYR A 295 23.96 -10.39 -13.03
CA TYR A 295 22.81 -10.97 -13.74
C TYR A 295 23.23 -11.73 -15.01
N GLU A 296 24.33 -11.38 -15.66
CA GLU A 296 24.82 -12.14 -16.80
C GLU A 296 25.32 -13.53 -16.41
N ASP A 297 26.01 -13.65 -15.28
CA ASP A 297 26.45 -14.93 -14.73
C ASP A 297 25.29 -15.74 -14.13
N GLY A 298 24.29 -15.10 -13.56
CA GLY A 298 23.10 -15.72 -13.02
C GLY A 298 22.12 -16.26 -14.07
N LEU A 299 22.14 -15.69 -15.31
CA LEU A 299 21.30 -16.16 -16.41
C LEU A 299 21.93 -17.38 -17.08
N GLY A 300 21.29 -18.54 -16.93
CA GLY A 300 21.69 -19.78 -17.62
C GLY A 300 21.50 -19.71 -19.14
N PHE A 301 22.02 -20.74 -19.82
CA PHE A 301 21.86 -20.86 -21.27
C PHE A 301 20.38 -21.13 -21.61
N GLY A 302 19.75 -20.16 -22.28
CA GLY A 302 18.30 -20.15 -22.62
C GLY A 302 17.45 -19.27 -21.74
N ASP A 303 17.87 -18.96 -20.51
CA ASP A 303 17.11 -18.07 -19.60
C ASP A 303 17.13 -16.62 -20.11
N ARG A 304 18.22 -16.21 -20.72
CA ARG A 304 18.36 -14.89 -21.37
C ARG A 304 17.30 -14.62 -22.44
N GLU A 305 16.87 -15.66 -23.17
CA GLU A 305 15.80 -15.54 -24.17
C GLU A 305 14.40 -15.53 -23.54
N ALA A 306 14.26 -16.10 -22.35
CA ALA A 306 13.02 -16.17 -21.59
C ALA A 306 12.69 -14.89 -20.82
N VAL A 307 13.68 -14.01 -20.56
CA VAL A 307 13.45 -12.72 -19.90
C VAL A 307 12.55 -11.84 -20.78
N GLY A 308 11.40 -11.42 -20.23
CA GLY A 308 10.42 -10.56 -20.88
C GLY A 308 10.49 -9.10 -20.44
N GLU A 309 9.37 -8.40 -20.56
CA GLU A 309 9.21 -7.00 -20.10
C GLU A 309 9.00 -6.90 -18.58
N GLU A 310 8.57 -7.98 -17.94
CA GLU A 310 8.42 -8.07 -16.48
C GLU A 310 9.77 -8.37 -15.82
N TRP A 311 9.93 -7.90 -14.57
CA TRP A 311 11.14 -8.16 -13.80
C TRP A 311 11.25 -9.64 -13.45
N THR A 312 12.39 -10.23 -13.77
CA THR A 312 12.81 -11.58 -13.39
C THR A 312 13.90 -11.45 -12.34
N ASP A 313 13.71 -12.06 -11.17
CA ASP A 313 14.70 -12.03 -10.11
C ASP A 313 15.83 -13.04 -10.37
N ILE A 314 17.05 -12.59 -10.16
CA ILE A 314 18.27 -13.37 -10.19
C ILE A 314 18.81 -13.44 -8.75
N PRO A 315 18.91 -14.63 -8.15
CA PRO A 315 19.43 -14.77 -6.80
C PRO A 315 20.91 -14.44 -6.75
N VAL A 316 21.27 -13.57 -5.83
CA VAL A 316 22.67 -13.23 -5.54
C VAL A 316 23.05 -13.53 -4.09
N GLU A 317 22.11 -14.02 -3.29
CA GLU A 317 22.34 -14.38 -1.89
C GLU A 317 23.33 -15.53 -1.77
N ASN A 318 24.21 -15.47 -0.79
CA ASN A 318 25.18 -16.49 -0.50
C ASN A 318 25.25 -16.78 1.01
N GLU A 319 24.85 -17.99 1.42
CA GLU A 319 24.74 -18.38 2.84
C GLU A 319 26.07 -18.33 3.62
N ASP A 320 27.19 -18.59 2.94
CA ASP A 320 28.51 -18.70 3.58
C ASP A 320 29.30 -17.38 3.58
N ARG A 321 28.87 -16.36 2.85
CA ARG A 321 29.61 -15.12 2.63
C ARG A 321 28.67 -13.96 2.21
N ARG A 322 29.25 -12.80 1.86
CA ARG A 322 28.49 -11.69 1.27
C ARG A 322 27.86 -12.12 -0.07
N ASP A 323 26.76 -11.49 -0.44
CA ASP A 323 26.08 -11.70 -1.73
C ASP A 323 27.04 -11.52 -2.93
N ASP A 324 26.70 -12.16 -4.04
CA ASP A 324 27.58 -12.22 -5.20
C ASP A 324 27.78 -10.85 -5.86
N LEU A 325 26.77 -9.93 -5.85
CA LEU A 325 26.94 -8.57 -6.32
C LEU A 325 27.97 -7.78 -5.48
N THR A 326 27.88 -7.87 -4.15
CA THR A 326 28.89 -7.25 -3.26
C THR A 326 30.27 -7.84 -3.48
N LEU A 327 30.37 -9.15 -3.68
CA LEU A 327 31.66 -9.81 -3.93
C LEU A 327 32.26 -9.36 -5.25
N GLU A 328 31.47 -9.31 -6.32
CA GLU A 328 31.93 -8.84 -7.63
C GLU A 328 32.37 -7.39 -7.58
N PHE A 329 31.60 -6.53 -6.90
CA PHE A 329 32.00 -5.16 -6.65
C PHE A 329 33.37 -5.07 -5.94
N LEU A 330 33.57 -5.84 -4.87
CA LEU A 330 34.83 -5.82 -4.11
C LEU A 330 36.03 -6.39 -4.90
N GLN A 331 35.81 -7.31 -5.82
CA GLN A 331 36.84 -7.88 -6.68
C GLN A 331 37.24 -6.93 -7.81
N THR A 332 36.27 -6.26 -8.40
CA THR A 332 36.48 -5.35 -9.55
C THR A 332 36.96 -3.97 -9.11
N TYR A 333 36.66 -3.55 -7.88
CA TYR A 333 37.05 -2.23 -7.38
C TYR A 333 38.57 -2.04 -7.32
N SER A 334 39.06 -1.01 -7.99
CA SER A 334 40.50 -0.73 -8.15
C SER A 334 41.01 0.53 -7.45
N GLY A 335 40.17 1.20 -6.62
CA GLY A 335 40.52 2.44 -5.90
C GLY A 335 41.34 2.20 -4.63
N GLN A 336 41.71 3.30 -3.95
CA GLN A 336 42.49 3.27 -2.71
C GLN A 336 41.63 2.86 -1.49
N GLY A 337 40.30 2.99 -1.58
CA GLY A 337 39.35 2.60 -0.53
C GLY A 337 37.94 2.99 -0.91
N PHE A 338 37.11 2.00 -1.21
CA PHE A 338 35.75 2.25 -1.71
C PHE A 338 34.88 3.09 -0.75
N LYS A 339 35.08 2.96 0.56
CA LYS A 339 34.34 3.78 1.54
C LYS A 339 34.64 5.26 1.41
N ALA A 340 35.91 5.63 1.26
CA ALA A 340 36.31 7.04 1.08
C ALA A 340 35.84 7.60 -0.27
N ASP A 341 35.90 6.78 -1.32
CA ASP A 341 35.42 7.18 -2.65
C ASP A 341 33.87 7.31 -2.63
N LEU A 342 33.16 6.46 -1.89
CA LEU A 342 31.72 6.52 -1.72
C LEU A 342 31.28 7.75 -0.91
N GLU A 343 31.95 8.06 0.22
CA GLU A 343 31.75 9.32 0.96
C GLU A 343 32.00 10.54 0.04
N THR A 344 33.00 10.48 -0.82
CA THR A 344 33.29 11.52 -1.80
C THR A 344 32.16 11.64 -2.83
N ALA A 345 31.62 10.54 -3.33
CA ALA A 345 30.51 10.52 -4.27
C ALA A 345 29.21 11.10 -3.63
N ILE A 346 28.92 10.74 -2.39
CA ILE A 346 27.80 11.30 -1.64
C ILE A 346 27.95 12.81 -1.46
N GLY A 347 29.14 13.27 -1.01
CA GLY A 347 29.42 14.70 -0.84
C GLY A 347 29.38 15.51 -2.14
N LEU A 348 29.85 14.92 -3.25
CA LEU A 348 29.70 15.52 -4.57
C LEU A 348 28.23 15.57 -5.00
N GLY A 349 27.51 14.46 -4.87
CA GLY A 349 26.10 14.38 -5.19
C GLY A 349 25.25 15.39 -4.40
N GLN A 350 25.51 15.57 -3.10
CA GLN A 350 24.85 16.62 -2.30
C GLN A 350 25.14 18.03 -2.85
N THR A 351 26.37 18.28 -3.29
CA THR A 351 26.72 19.57 -3.87
C THR A 351 26.00 19.81 -5.21
N LEU A 352 25.84 18.77 -6.03
CA LEU A 352 25.13 18.85 -7.30
C LEU A 352 23.62 19.04 -7.08
N ASP A 353 23.04 18.28 -6.18
CA ASP A 353 21.62 18.39 -5.82
C ASP A 353 21.27 19.81 -5.34
N GLN A 354 22.11 20.39 -4.48
CA GLN A 354 21.97 21.79 -4.04
C GLN A 354 22.10 22.79 -5.21
N ARG A 355 22.99 22.53 -6.18
CA ARG A 355 23.09 23.39 -7.36
C ARG A 355 21.86 23.29 -8.27
N TYR A 356 21.28 22.12 -8.42
CA TYR A 356 20.05 21.92 -9.19
C TYR A 356 18.85 22.59 -8.52
N GLU A 357 18.78 22.49 -7.20
CA GLU A 357 17.78 23.18 -6.41
C GLU A 357 17.91 24.70 -6.56
N GLU A 358 19.12 25.26 -6.43
CA GLU A 358 19.35 26.69 -6.55
C GLU A 358 19.07 27.21 -7.97
N ALA A 359 19.48 26.47 -9.02
CA ALA A 359 19.20 26.83 -10.41
C ALA A 359 17.68 26.87 -10.69
N TYR A 360 16.92 25.95 -10.13
CA TYR A 360 15.47 25.96 -10.22
C TYR A 360 14.86 27.10 -9.38
N ARG A 361 15.38 27.31 -8.19
CA ARG A 361 14.94 28.38 -7.27
C ARG A 361 15.14 29.78 -7.87
N THR A 362 16.27 30.02 -8.53
CA THR A 362 16.59 31.31 -9.17
C THR A 362 15.93 31.51 -10.53
N GLY A 363 15.27 30.49 -11.09
CA GLY A 363 14.65 30.54 -12.41
C GLY A 363 15.63 30.29 -13.58
N ASP A 364 16.88 29.88 -13.27
CA ASP A 364 17.87 29.52 -14.29
C ASP A 364 17.54 28.15 -14.95
N SER A 365 16.64 27.38 -14.36
CA SER A 365 16.11 26.12 -14.90
C SER A 365 14.59 26.11 -14.83
N GLU A 366 13.92 25.60 -15.87
CA GLU A 366 12.46 25.45 -15.90
C GLU A 366 11.96 24.25 -15.07
N THR A 367 12.84 23.27 -14.80
CA THR A 367 12.53 22.08 -14.03
C THR A 367 13.64 21.77 -13.03
N ARG A 368 13.29 21.30 -11.83
CA ARG A 368 14.27 20.77 -10.89
C ARG A 368 14.75 19.41 -11.38
N LYS A 369 16.06 19.31 -11.56
CA LYS A 369 16.70 18.04 -11.95
C LYS A 369 16.94 17.19 -10.71
N ASP A 370 16.60 15.90 -10.80
CA ASP A 370 17.07 14.91 -9.84
C ASP A 370 18.59 14.76 -9.94
N CYS A 371 19.26 14.44 -8.85
CA CYS A 371 20.68 14.12 -8.86
C CYS A 371 20.89 12.60 -8.84
N PRO A 372 21.10 11.95 -9.99
CA PRO A 372 21.32 10.51 -10.06
C PRO A 372 22.60 10.06 -9.35
N THR A 373 23.65 10.90 -9.32
CA THR A 373 24.88 10.64 -8.56
C THR A 373 24.59 10.46 -7.07
N LEU A 374 23.78 11.34 -6.47
CA LEU A 374 23.41 11.23 -5.05
C LEU A 374 22.58 10.00 -4.78
N THR A 375 21.61 9.74 -5.65
CA THR A 375 20.73 8.56 -5.55
C THR A 375 21.52 7.26 -5.62
N ALA A 376 22.43 7.15 -6.61
CA ALA A 376 23.27 5.97 -6.78
C ALA A 376 24.21 5.76 -5.59
N ALA A 377 24.94 6.83 -5.18
CA ALA A 377 25.90 6.73 -4.10
C ALA A 377 25.25 6.34 -2.75
N LYS A 378 24.11 6.93 -2.40
CA LYS A 378 23.37 6.57 -1.18
C LYS A 378 22.86 5.14 -1.20
N PHE A 379 22.35 4.67 -2.34
CA PHE A 379 21.90 3.28 -2.45
C PHE A 379 23.08 2.31 -2.32
N ILE A 380 24.22 2.58 -2.98
CA ILE A 380 25.41 1.73 -2.90
C ILE A 380 25.92 1.64 -1.45
N GLU A 381 25.94 2.76 -0.71
CA GLU A 381 26.30 2.78 0.71
C GLU A 381 25.40 1.84 1.51
N LEU A 382 24.09 2.04 1.42
CA LEU A 382 23.07 1.25 2.11
C LEU A 382 23.18 -0.24 1.74
N TYR A 383 23.27 -0.54 0.45
CA TYR A 383 23.36 -1.92 -0.04
C TYR A 383 24.58 -2.66 0.54
N LEU A 384 25.76 -2.05 0.46
CA LEU A 384 27.01 -2.66 0.95
C LEU A 384 27.06 -2.81 2.48
N GLU A 385 26.29 -2.03 3.22
CA GLU A 385 26.21 -2.10 4.68
C GLU A 385 25.17 -3.11 5.17
N GLU A 386 24.00 -3.14 4.55
CA GLU A 386 22.82 -3.86 5.08
C GLU A 386 22.60 -5.27 4.49
N THR A 387 23.27 -5.68 3.41
CA THR A 387 23.04 -7.00 2.78
C THR A 387 23.29 -8.20 3.70
N THR A 388 24.04 -8.02 4.78
CA THR A 388 24.32 -9.08 5.77
C THR A 388 23.42 -9.01 7.00
N GLU A 389 22.49 -8.06 7.06
CA GLU A 389 21.59 -7.93 8.19
C GLU A 389 20.43 -8.92 8.11
N LEU A 390 20.04 -9.44 9.27
CA LEU A 390 18.94 -10.40 9.35
C LEU A 390 17.63 -9.80 8.84
N GLY A 391 17.03 -10.46 7.87
CA GLY A 391 15.77 -10.03 7.26
C GLY A 391 15.94 -9.12 6.05
N GLN A 392 17.16 -8.85 5.63
CA GLN A 392 17.47 -8.24 4.34
C GLN A 392 17.80 -9.34 3.32
N TYR A 393 17.24 -9.20 2.12
CA TYR A 393 17.48 -10.13 1.01
C TYR A 393 17.99 -9.35 -0.20
N PRO A 394 19.30 -9.43 -0.49
CA PRO A 394 19.88 -8.86 -1.69
C PRO A 394 19.44 -9.66 -2.91
N THR A 395 18.94 -8.98 -3.94
CA THR A 395 18.56 -9.62 -5.21
C THR A 395 18.87 -8.69 -6.38
N VAL A 396 19.02 -9.26 -7.56
CA VAL A 396 19.14 -8.53 -8.82
C VAL A 396 17.95 -8.87 -9.68
N GLY A 397 17.26 -7.84 -10.16
CA GLY A 397 16.18 -8.02 -11.13
C GLY A 397 16.68 -7.70 -12.53
N VAL A 398 16.22 -8.43 -13.53
CA VAL A 398 16.52 -8.17 -14.95
C VAL A 398 15.24 -8.20 -15.77
N ARG A 399 15.16 -7.32 -16.78
CA ARG A 399 14.07 -7.31 -17.76
C ARG A 399 14.51 -6.78 -19.12
N ARG A 400 13.65 -6.94 -20.14
CA ARG A 400 13.83 -6.27 -21.42
C ARG A 400 13.11 -4.93 -21.43
N ASP A 401 13.74 -3.95 -22.02
CA ASP A 401 13.11 -2.67 -22.31
C ASP A 401 12.30 -2.70 -23.63
N ALA A 402 11.68 -1.57 -23.98
CA ALA A 402 10.91 -1.44 -25.22
C ALA A 402 11.75 -1.62 -26.50
N THR A 403 13.10 -1.55 -26.43
CA THR A 403 14.00 -1.81 -27.55
C THR A 403 14.43 -3.27 -27.60
N GLY A 404 14.10 -4.08 -26.61
CA GLY A 404 14.46 -5.48 -26.47
C GLY A 404 15.83 -5.70 -25.82
N GLU A 405 16.47 -4.66 -25.30
CA GLU A 405 17.74 -4.77 -24.56
C GLU A 405 17.49 -5.16 -23.11
N LEU A 406 18.36 -6.01 -22.57
CA LEU A 406 18.33 -6.38 -21.15
C LEU A 406 18.93 -5.25 -20.33
N TYR A 407 18.30 -4.97 -19.19
CA TYR A 407 18.87 -4.12 -18.17
C TYR A 407 18.47 -4.57 -16.77
N GLY A 408 19.36 -4.30 -15.82
CA GLY A 408 19.28 -4.77 -14.46
C GLY A 408 18.83 -3.70 -13.44
N ARG A 409 18.48 -4.18 -12.28
CA ARG A 409 18.39 -3.38 -11.04
C ARG A 409 18.96 -4.17 -9.87
N ALA A 410 19.67 -3.50 -9.00
CA ALA A 410 19.98 -4.02 -7.68
C ALA A 410 18.79 -3.72 -6.74
N GLU A 411 18.50 -4.65 -5.84
CA GLU A 411 17.41 -4.52 -4.90
C GLU A 411 17.82 -5.08 -3.54
N LEU A 412 17.46 -4.36 -2.48
CA LEU A 412 17.55 -4.85 -1.11
C LEU A 412 16.12 -5.01 -0.59
N TYR A 413 15.65 -6.28 -0.56
CA TYR A 413 14.30 -6.63 -0.18
C TYR A 413 14.19 -6.87 1.31
N THR A 414 13.24 -6.20 1.96
CA THR A 414 12.99 -6.35 3.39
C THR A 414 12.03 -7.50 3.65
N CYS A 415 12.51 -8.60 4.24
CA CYS A 415 11.70 -9.79 4.56
C CYS A 415 10.82 -9.61 5.79
N ILE A 416 11.24 -8.78 6.76
CA ILE A 416 10.63 -8.68 8.10
C ILE A 416 9.92 -7.33 8.26
N PRO A 417 8.59 -7.24 8.12
CA PRO A 417 7.87 -5.97 8.13
C PRO A 417 7.89 -5.26 9.48
N ARG A 418 8.11 -5.98 10.59
CA ARG A 418 8.15 -5.38 11.94
C ARG A 418 9.24 -4.34 12.16
N THR A 419 10.26 -4.28 11.31
CA THR A 419 11.27 -3.23 11.34
C THR A 419 10.65 -1.86 11.07
N VAL A 420 9.63 -1.80 10.24
CA VAL A 420 8.86 -0.59 9.89
C VAL A 420 7.65 -0.41 10.79
N THR A 421 6.83 -1.45 10.93
CA THR A 421 5.56 -1.39 11.65
C THR A 421 5.74 -1.31 13.16
N GLY A 422 6.75 -1.99 13.71
CA GLY A 422 7.02 -1.97 15.15
C GLY A 422 7.43 -0.59 15.65
N GLU A 423 8.18 0.17 14.86
CA GLU A 423 8.48 1.56 15.17
C GLU A 423 7.21 2.41 15.25
N LEU A 424 6.35 2.36 14.23
CA LEU A 424 5.08 3.08 14.19
C LEU A 424 4.22 2.76 15.43
N PHE A 425 3.97 1.47 15.69
CA PHE A 425 3.09 1.06 16.79
C PHE A 425 3.66 1.41 18.17
N SER A 426 4.97 1.54 18.31
CA SER A 426 5.59 1.98 19.56
C SER A 426 5.52 3.49 19.79
N GLN A 427 5.35 4.29 18.75
CA GLN A 427 5.34 5.75 18.80
C GLN A 427 3.93 6.32 19.02
N VAL A 428 2.90 5.75 18.40
CA VAL A 428 1.53 6.28 18.47
C VAL A 428 0.84 5.89 19.78
N HIS A 429 -0.23 6.62 20.14
CA HIS A 429 -1.00 6.33 21.36
C HIS A 429 -1.52 4.90 21.39
N ALA A 430 -2.15 4.47 20.32
CA ALA A 430 -2.63 3.11 20.10
C ALA A 430 -3.02 2.90 18.64
N SER A 431 -2.97 1.65 18.19
CA SER A 431 -3.35 1.24 16.84
C SER A 431 -4.49 0.21 16.89
N VAL A 432 -5.51 0.41 16.05
CA VAL A 432 -6.59 -0.56 15.84
C VAL A 432 -6.43 -1.17 14.45
N LEU A 433 -6.03 -2.43 14.40
CA LEU A 433 -5.90 -3.18 13.16
C LEU A 433 -7.16 -4.03 12.96
N MET A 434 -7.93 -3.73 11.92
CA MET A 434 -9.17 -4.46 11.66
C MET A 434 -9.16 -5.14 10.28
N SER A 435 -9.68 -6.35 10.22
CA SER A 435 -9.87 -7.12 8.99
C SER A 435 -10.87 -8.26 9.20
N ALA A 436 -11.30 -8.89 8.11
CA ALA A 436 -12.05 -10.14 8.18
C ALA A 436 -11.15 -11.35 8.55
N THR A 437 -9.83 -11.26 8.37
CA THR A 437 -8.92 -12.41 8.47
C THR A 437 -7.58 -12.03 9.10
N LEU A 438 -7.52 -11.87 10.43
CA LEU A 438 -6.27 -11.55 11.16
C LEU A 438 -5.76 -12.73 12.00
N ARG A 439 -6.62 -13.71 12.32
CA ARG A 439 -6.19 -14.88 13.09
C ARG A 439 -5.21 -15.78 12.32
N PRO A 440 -4.24 -16.39 12.98
CA PRO A 440 -3.89 -16.32 14.41
C PRO A 440 -3.35 -14.95 14.81
N PHE A 441 -3.84 -14.41 15.95
CA PHE A 441 -3.47 -13.06 16.39
C PHE A 441 -2.05 -12.95 16.92
N ASP A 442 -1.53 -14.00 17.51
CA ASP A 442 -0.14 -14.10 17.97
C ASP A 442 0.84 -13.98 16.79
N VAL A 443 0.56 -14.67 15.69
CA VAL A 443 1.35 -14.56 14.48
C VAL A 443 1.31 -13.14 13.89
N THR A 444 0.11 -12.55 13.81
CA THR A 444 -0.01 -11.16 13.35
C THR A 444 0.76 -10.20 14.24
N ALA A 445 0.66 -10.35 15.56
CA ALA A 445 1.39 -9.51 16.50
C ALA A 445 2.91 -9.68 16.37
N ASP A 446 3.40 -10.91 16.24
CA ASP A 446 4.82 -11.23 16.07
C ASP A 446 5.39 -10.63 14.78
N VAL A 447 4.70 -10.84 13.65
CA VAL A 447 5.13 -10.39 12.33
C VAL A 447 5.15 -8.86 12.22
N LEU A 448 4.16 -8.19 12.82
CA LEU A 448 4.04 -6.73 12.79
C LEU A 448 4.75 -6.03 13.96
N GLY A 449 5.32 -6.77 14.91
CA GLY A 449 6.04 -6.18 16.04
C GLY A 449 5.16 -5.49 17.08
N MET A 450 3.91 -5.95 17.26
CA MET A 450 2.99 -5.38 18.24
C MET A 450 3.19 -5.98 19.64
N ALA A 451 3.35 -5.13 20.64
CA ALA A 451 3.58 -5.56 22.02
C ALA A 451 2.25 -5.87 22.74
N ASN A 452 1.88 -7.14 22.84
CA ASN A 452 0.73 -7.61 23.63
C ASN A 452 -0.60 -6.88 23.32
N PRO A 453 -1.04 -6.85 22.04
CA PRO A 453 -2.28 -6.18 21.67
C PRO A 453 -3.51 -6.84 22.33
N MET A 454 -4.60 -6.07 22.47
CA MET A 454 -5.91 -6.66 22.80
C MET A 454 -6.46 -7.35 21.56
N THR A 455 -6.89 -8.58 21.70
CA THR A 455 -7.47 -9.36 20.60
C THR A 455 -8.99 -9.42 20.70
N ILE A 456 -9.66 -9.15 19.59
CA ILE A 456 -11.11 -9.21 19.44
C ILE A 456 -11.43 -10.06 18.21
N ALA A 457 -12.12 -11.17 18.38
CA ALA A 457 -12.69 -11.94 17.29
C ALA A 457 -14.21 -11.86 17.35
N TYR A 458 -14.81 -11.53 16.21
CA TYR A 458 -16.24 -11.44 16.06
C TYR A 458 -16.65 -12.16 14.77
N GLY A 459 -17.06 -13.41 14.92
CA GLY A 459 -17.47 -14.26 13.82
C GLY A 459 -18.79 -13.83 13.17
N LEU A 460 -19.17 -14.50 12.11
CA LEU A 460 -20.44 -14.30 11.43
C LEU A 460 -21.59 -14.56 12.38
N GLN A 461 -22.43 -13.53 12.62
CA GLN A 461 -23.59 -13.61 13.51
C GLN A 461 -24.88 -14.01 12.76
N PHE A 462 -24.76 -14.25 11.44
CA PHE A 462 -25.90 -14.67 10.62
C PHE A 462 -26.31 -16.11 10.93
N PRO A 463 -27.59 -16.48 10.71
CA PRO A 463 -28.06 -17.81 11.02
C PRO A 463 -27.19 -18.90 10.37
N ILE A 464 -26.79 -19.88 11.19
CA ILE A 464 -25.93 -20.98 10.71
C ILE A 464 -26.66 -21.89 9.72
N GLU A 465 -27.97 -21.93 9.82
CA GLU A 465 -28.86 -22.63 8.90
C GLU A 465 -28.79 -22.07 7.49
N ASN A 466 -28.54 -20.76 7.33
CA ASN A 466 -28.49 -20.08 6.03
C ASN A 466 -27.17 -20.37 5.26
N ARG A 467 -26.25 -21.13 5.86
CA ARG A 467 -24.95 -21.42 5.22
C ARG A 467 -24.51 -22.86 5.40
N ARG A 468 -23.75 -23.34 4.41
CA ARG A 468 -23.01 -24.61 4.53
C ARG A 468 -21.61 -24.42 3.97
N THR A 469 -20.62 -25.04 4.63
CA THR A 469 -19.25 -25.08 4.14
C THR A 469 -18.85 -26.53 3.93
N PHE A 470 -18.75 -26.95 2.69
CA PHE A 470 -18.35 -28.30 2.33
C PHE A 470 -16.86 -28.40 2.06
N ALA A 471 -16.18 -29.31 2.77
CA ALA A 471 -14.84 -29.75 2.42
C ALA A 471 -14.98 -31.06 1.63
N VAL A 472 -14.83 -30.95 0.31
CA VAL A 472 -15.02 -32.09 -0.59
C VAL A 472 -13.68 -32.82 -0.76
N SER A 473 -13.68 -34.13 -0.51
CA SER A 473 -12.46 -34.95 -0.56
C SER A 473 -12.02 -35.28 -2.00
N THR A 474 -11.95 -34.24 -2.86
CA THR A 474 -11.32 -34.38 -4.18
C THR A 474 -9.83 -34.64 -4.00
N PRO A 475 -9.17 -35.37 -4.92
CA PRO A 475 -7.75 -35.58 -4.86
C PRO A 475 -6.97 -34.24 -4.76
N ALA A 476 -5.95 -34.23 -3.89
CA ALA A 476 -5.16 -33.01 -3.66
C ALA A 476 -4.49 -32.49 -4.94
N LEU A 477 -4.73 -31.21 -5.26
CA LEU A 477 -4.16 -30.54 -6.43
C LEU A 477 -2.71 -30.12 -6.18
N PHE A 478 -1.80 -31.09 -6.08
CA PHE A 478 -0.35 -30.82 -6.03
C PHE A 478 0.19 -30.44 -7.42
N ALA A 479 1.24 -29.65 -7.46
CA ALA A 479 1.92 -29.26 -8.70
C ALA A 479 2.27 -30.48 -9.59
N SER A 480 2.74 -31.58 -8.97
CA SER A 480 3.08 -32.83 -9.67
C SER A 480 1.87 -33.63 -10.17
N LYS A 481 0.66 -33.28 -9.75
CA LYS A 481 -0.60 -33.98 -10.13
C LYS A 481 -1.53 -33.12 -10.98
N ARG A 482 -1.13 -31.91 -11.32
CA ARG A 482 -1.96 -30.98 -12.11
C ARG A 482 -2.36 -31.53 -13.47
N ASP A 483 -1.54 -32.36 -14.07
CA ASP A 483 -1.77 -32.97 -15.39
C ASP A 483 -2.39 -34.38 -15.31
N ASP A 484 -2.70 -34.88 -14.12
CA ASP A 484 -3.38 -36.17 -13.96
C ASP A 484 -4.86 -36.07 -14.40
N PRO A 485 -5.28 -36.85 -15.43
CA PRO A 485 -6.66 -36.78 -15.93
C PRO A 485 -7.72 -37.12 -14.90
N THR A 486 -7.40 -37.97 -13.91
CA THR A 486 -8.35 -38.36 -12.86
C THR A 486 -8.57 -37.20 -11.89
N VAL A 487 -7.48 -36.54 -11.48
CA VAL A 487 -7.56 -35.34 -10.61
C VAL A 487 -8.34 -34.24 -11.32
N GLN A 488 -7.99 -33.96 -12.57
CA GLN A 488 -8.68 -32.93 -13.37
C GLN A 488 -10.16 -33.28 -13.56
N GLY A 489 -10.48 -34.54 -13.90
CA GLY A 489 -11.86 -34.98 -14.11
C GLY A 489 -12.72 -34.82 -12.87
N THR A 490 -12.26 -35.29 -11.69
CA THR A 490 -13.00 -35.19 -10.43
C THR A 490 -13.24 -33.74 -10.03
N ILE A 491 -12.24 -32.85 -10.20
CA ILE A 491 -12.37 -31.43 -9.90
C ILE A 491 -13.33 -30.76 -10.88
N THR A 492 -13.22 -31.02 -12.19
CA THR A 492 -14.11 -30.49 -13.22
C THR A 492 -15.56 -30.84 -12.92
N GLU A 493 -15.87 -32.13 -12.71
CA GLU A 493 -17.20 -32.62 -12.39
C GLU A 493 -17.75 -31.97 -11.11
N SER A 494 -16.92 -31.77 -10.08
CA SER A 494 -17.34 -31.10 -8.85
C SER A 494 -17.67 -29.62 -9.05
N ILE A 495 -16.94 -28.92 -9.94
CA ILE A 495 -17.23 -27.51 -10.29
C ILE A 495 -18.52 -27.44 -11.12
N GLU A 496 -18.70 -28.32 -12.11
CA GLU A 496 -19.91 -28.39 -12.94
C GLU A 496 -21.16 -28.60 -12.08
N HIS A 497 -21.12 -29.55 -11.15
CA HIS A 497 -22.21 -29.76 -10.17
C HIS A 497 -22.45 -28.53 -9.30
N ALA A 498 -21.39 -27.83 -8.87
CA ALA A 498 -21.55 -26.60 -8.08
C ALA A 498 -22.26 -25.51 -8.90
N ILE A 499 -21.94 -25.36 -10.17
CA ILE A 499 -22.59 -24.39 -11.08
C ILE A 499 -24.03 -24.79 -11.35
N GLU A 500 -24.29 -26.03 -11.77
CA GLU A 500 -25.60 -26.53 -12.15
C GLU A 500 -26.62 -26.46 -10.98
N LEU A 501 -26.14 -26.75 -9.76
CA LEU A 501 -26.99 -26.84 -8.58
C LEU A 501 -27.10 -25.54 -7.78
N THR A 502 -26.49 -24.46 -8.23
CA THR A 502 -26.62 -23.14 -7.62
C THR A 502 -27.83 -22.41 -8.20
N PRO A 503 -28.77 -21.92 -7.39
CA PRO A 503 -29.96 -21.19 -7.87
C PRO A 503 -29.66 -19.74 -8.30
N GLY A 504 -28.43 -19.42 -8.60
CA GLY A 504 -27.94 -18.10 -9.01
C GLY A 504 -26.48 -18.19 -9.44
N ASN A 505 -25.69 -17.15 -9.16
CA ASN A 505 -24.33 -17.05 -9.64
C ASN A 505 -23.32 -17.81 -8.74
N THR A 506 -22.29 -18.35 -9.37
CA THR A 506 -21.19 -19.10 -8.73
C THR A 506 -19.84 -18.43 -8.95
N LEU A 507 -19.09 -18.19 -7.86
CA LEU A 507 -17.68 -17.74 -7.90
C LEU A 507 -16.76 -18.96 -7.76
N VAL A 508 -15.77 -19.09 -8.65
CA VAL A 508 -14.79 -20.19 -8.62
C VAL A 508 -13.38 -19.63 -8.57
N PHE A 509 -12.70 -19.85 -7.47
CA PHE A 509 -11.33 -19.38 -7.23
C PHE A 509 -10.30 -20.49 -7.42
N PHE A 510 -9.30 -20.24 -8.23
CA PHE A 510 -8.20 -21.14 -8.53
C PHE A 510 -6.87 -20.66 -7.93
N PRO A 511 -5.88 -21.55 -7.77
CA PRO A 511 -4.56 -21.19 -7.26
C PRO A 511 -3.78 -20.22 -8.14
N SER A 512 -4.05 -20.17 -9.43
CA SER A 512 -3.36 -19.32 -10.42
C SER A 512 -4.20 -19.09 -11.66
N TYR A 513 -3.87 -18.10 -12.47
CA TYR A 513 -4.50 -17.86 -13.76
C TYR A 513 -4.27 -19.01 -14.76
N SER A 514 -3.13 -19.69 -14.70
CA SER A 514 -2.88 -20.89 -15.53
C SER A 514 -3.85 -22.04 -15.20
N GLU A 515 -4.29 -22.18 -13.95
CA GLU A 515 -5.34 -23.13 -13.58
C GLU A 515 -6.74 -22.63 -14.01
N VAL A 516 -7.00 -21.32 -13.94
CA VAL A 516 -8.22 -20.72 -14.50
C VAL A 516 -8.37 -21.11 -15.98
N ASP A 517 -7.34 -20.86 -16.80
CA ASP A 517 -7.35 -21.18 -18.23
C ASP A 517 -7.51 -22.68 -18.49
N ARG A 518 -6.82 -23.50 -17.69
CA ARG A 518 -6.88 -24.97 -17.79
C ARG A 518 -8.30 -25.51 -17.60
N TYR A 519 -8.98 -25.03 -16.56
CA TYR A 519 -10.33 -25.49 -16.25
C TYR A 519 -11.40 -24.79 -17.11
N ALA A 520 -11.22 -23.53 -17.50
CA ALA A 520 -12.11 -22.85 -18.43
C ALA A 520 -12.27 -23.59 -19.77
N GLN A 521 -11.20 -24.25 -20.26
CA GLN A 521 -11.21 -25.04 -21.47
C GLN A 521 -11.88 -26.41 -21.32
N ARG A 522 -12.16 -26.87 -20.10
CA ARG A 522 -12.68 -28.21 -19.80
C ARG A 522 -14.13 -28.21 -19.32
N LEU A 523 -14.51 -27.15 -18.61
CA LEU A 523 -15.82 -27.03 -17.98
C LEU A 523 -16.92 -26.92 -19.03
N ASP A 524 -17.98 -27.68 -18.80
CA ASP A 524 -19.28 -27.48 -19.44
C ASP A 524 -20.19 -26.75 -18.44
N PRO A 525 -20.41 -25.43 -18.62
CA PRO A 525 -21.21 -24.67 -17.65
C PRO A 525 -22.73 -24.95 -17.77
N GLY A 526 -23.15 -25.83 -18.67
CA GLY A 526 -24.57 -26.09 -18.94
C GLY A 526 -25.32 -24.85 -19.42
N ASP A 527 -26.36 -24.46 -18.71
CA ASP A 527 -27.15 -23.25 -19.00
C ASP A 527 -26.56 -21.96 -18.40
N ALA A 528 -25.48 -22.04 -17.61
CA ALA A 528 -24.85 -20.87 -16.99
C ALA A 528 -23.94 -20.10 -17.96
N THR A 529 -23.95 -18.78 -17.86
CA THR A 529 -22.98 -17.94 -18.60
C THR A 529 -21.60 -18.01 -17.93
N LEU A 530 -20.58 -18.44 -18.68
CA LEU A 530 -19.21 -18.56 -18.16
C LEU A 530 -18.41 -17.27 -18.38
N TYR A 531 -17.93 -16.68 -17.30
CA TYR A 531 -16.97 -15.58 -17.30
C TYR A 531 -15.60 -16.06 -16.82
N VAL A 532 -14.56 -15.67 -17.56
CA VAL A 532 -13.17 -15.99 -17.21
C VAL A 532 -12.42 -14.68 -16.94
N ASP A 533 -11.80 -14.59 -15.80
CA ASP A 533 -10.95 -13.46 -15.45
C ASP A 533 -9.58 -13.60 -16.12
N GLU A 534 -9.13 -12.53 -16.75
CA GLU A 534 -7.86 -12.47 -17.48
C GLU A 534 -7.00 -11.32 -16.96
N PRO A 535 -5.67 -11.47 -16.89
CA PRO A 535 -4.78 -10.38 -16.52
C PRO A 535 -4.98 -9.15 -17.42
N GLY A 536 -5.06 -7.96 -16.82
CA GLY A 536 -5.22 -6.69 -17.54
C GLY A 536 -6.66 -6.23 -17.78
N VAL A 537 -7.66 -7.06 -17.52
CA VAL A 537 -9.08 -6.64 -17.53
C VAL A 537 -9.41 -5.93 -16.22
N ARG A 538 -10.19 -4.84 -16.29
CA ARG A 538 -10.63 -4.14 -15.06
C ARG A 538 -11.57 -5.04 -14.26
N ALA A 539 -11.24 -5.28 -13.01
CA ALA A 539 -12.02 -6.14 -12.11
C ALA A 539 -13.49 -5.69 -11.99
N GLU A 540 -13.74 -4.38 -11.96
CA GLU A 540 -15.10 -3.83 -11.86
C GLU A 540 -15.96 -4.10 -13.12
N ASP A 541 -15.39 -3.99 -14.31
CA ASP A 541 -16.12 -4.27 -15.56
C ASP A 541 -16.52 -5.75 -15.62
N ARG A 542 -15.62 -6.65 -15.20
CA ARG A 542 -15.89 -8.08 -15.12
C ARG A 542 -16.95 -8.40 -14.08
N ARG A 543 -16.88 -7.77 -12.91
CA ARG A 543 -17.86 -7.90 -11.84
C ARG A 543 -19.25 -7.46 -12.30
N GLN A 544 -19.36 -6.28 -12.93
CA GLN A 544 -20.66 -5.76 -13.40
C GLN A 544 -21.30 -6.70 -14.43
N SER A 545 -20.52 -7.24 -15.36
CA SER A 545 -21.01 -8.22 -16.32
C SER A 545 -21.54 -9.48 -15.66
N PHE A 546 -20.82 -10.01 -14.68
CA PHE A 546 -21.20 -11.22 -13.93
C PHE A 546 -22.44 -11.00 -13.06
N VAL A 547 -22.52 -9.90 -12.33
CA VAL A 547 -23.64 -9.61 -11.40
C VAL A 547 -24.93 -9.28 -12.18
N GLY A 548 -24.82 -8.86 -13.43
CA GLY A 548 -25.98 -8.59 -14.31
C GLY A 548 -26.70 -9.83 -14.81
N GLU A 549 -26.17 -11.04 -14.58
CA GLU A 549 -26.74 -12.30 -14.99
C GLU A 549 -27.52 -12.97 -13.85
N ASP A 550 -28.57 -13.72 -14.19
CA ASP A 550 -29.35 -14.49 -13.23
C ASP A 550 -28.71 -15.84 -12.89
N HIS A 551 -27.89 -16.39 -13.84
CA HIS A 551 -27.18 -17.66 -13.66
C HIS A 551 -25.85 -17.62 -14.43
N ALA A 552 -24.78 -17.37 -13.71
CA ALA A 552 -23.43 -17.27 -14.29
C ALA A 552 -22.39 -17.93 -13.37
N ALA A 553 -21.26 -18.31 -13.97
CA ALA A 553 -20.06 -18.74 -13.26
C ALA A 553 -18.90 -17.79 -13.60
N LEU A 554 -18.20 -17.28 -12.60
CA LEU A 554 -16.99 -16.47 -12.75
C LEU A 554 -15.77 -17.22 -12.22
N LEU A 555 -14.85 -17.52 -13.12
CA LEU A 555 -13.59 -18.18 -12.83
C LEU A 555 -12.50 -17.12 -12.65
N THR A 556 -11.79 -17.14 -11.54
CA THR A 556 -10.72 -16.18 -11.24
C THR A 556 -9.60 -16.82 -10.41
N SER A 557 -8.45 -16.17 -10.38
CA SER A 557 -7.36 -16.55 -9.46
C SER A 557 -7.59 -16.00 -8.06
N LEU A 558 -7.29 -16.80 -7.02
CA LEU A 558 -7.37 -16.33 -5.63
C LEU A 558 -6.38 -15.18 -5.34
N TRP A 559 -5.30 -15.08 -6.10
CA TRP A 559 -4.30 -14.02 -6.02
C TRP A 559 -4.57 -12.88 -7.01
N GLY A 560 -5.69 -12.93 -7.73
CA GLY A 560 -6.12 -11.91 -8.69
C GLY A 560 -6.82 -10.72 -8.04
N THR A 561 -7.04 -9.68 -8.84
CA THR A 561 -7.65 -8.42 -8.43
C THR A 561 -9.11 -8.54 -7.98
N LEU A 562 -9.85 -9.54 -8.48
CA LEU A 562 -11.24 -9.82 -8.10
C LEU A 562 -11.38 -10.38 -6.66
N THR A 563 -10.29 -10.88 -6.07
CA THR A 563 -10.28 -11.35 -4.68
C THR A 563 -10.22 -10.19 -3.69
N GLU A 564 -9.69 -9.04 -4.10
CA GLU A 564 -9.59 -7.82 -3.29
C GLU A 564 -10.12 -6.63 -4.10
N GLY A 565 -10.75 -5.67 -3.45
CA GLY A 565 -11.14 -4.41 -4.09
C GLY A 565 -12.49 -4.37 -4.78
N VAL A 566 -13.20 -5.49 -4.95
CA VAL A 566 -14.57 -5.51 -5.48
C VAL A 566 -15.54 -6.19 -4.51
N SER A 567 -16.79 -5.73 -4.48
CA SER A 567 -17.84 -6.27 -3.63
C SER A 567 -18.82 -7.10 -4.43
N PHE A 568 -19.23 -8.25 -3.88
CA PHE A 568 -20.32 -9.07 -4.38
C PHE A 568 -21.45 -9.07 -3.35
N ASP A 569 -22.20 -7.97 -3.28
CA ASP A 569 -23.22 -7.72 -2.27
C ASP A 569 -24.58 -8.22 -2.73
N GLY A 570 -25.44 -8.60 -1.78
CA GLY A 570 -26.78 -9.10 -2.06
C GLY A 570 -26.76 -10.44 -2.82
N ASP A 571 -27.68 -10.61 -3.75
CA ASP A 571 -27.82 -11.82 -4.56
C ASP A 571 -26.76 -11.99 -5.66
N ALA A 572 -25.62 -11.26 -5.56
CA ALA A 572 -24.57 -11.28 -6.56
C ALA A 572 -23.91 -12.67 -6.73
N ALA A 573 -23.82 -13.46 -5.67
CA ALA A 573 -23.31 -14.84 -5.72
C ALA A 573 -23.91 -15.69 -4.57
N HIS A 574 -24.37 -16.90 -4.90
CA HIS A 574 -24.94 -17.85 -3.96
C HIS A 574 -23.97 -18.97 -3.58
N THR A 575 -23.04 -19.31 -4.47
CA THR A 575 -22.00 -20.32 -4.20
C THR A 575 -20.63 -19.74 -4.44
N VAL A 576 -19.69 -20.09 -3.55
CA VAL A 576 -18.25 -19.88 -3.77
C VAL A 576 -17.52 -21.22 -3.71
N VAL A 577 -16.65 -21.45 -4.68
CA VAL A 577 -15.81 -22.64 -4.80
C VAL A 577 -14.34 -22.23 -4.73
N VAL A 578 -13.55 -22.83 -3.86
CA VAL A 578 -12.10 -22.71 -3.83
C VAL A 578 -11.48 -24.04 -4.25
N VAL A 579 -10.78 -24.03 -5.37
CA VAL A 579 -10.16 -25.21 -5.98
C VAL A 579 -8.73 -25.39 -5.48
N GLY A 580 -8.43 -26.55 -4.92
CA GLY A 580 -7.12 -26.85 -4.37
C GLY A 580 -6.79 -26.01 -3.12
N VAL A 581 -5.56 -26.12 -2.62
CA VAL A 581 -5.01 -25.19 -1.61
C VAL A 581 -4.17 -24.15 -2.36
N PRO A 582 -4.60 -22.90 -2.39
CA PRO A 582 -4.00 -21.88 -3.24
C PRO A 582 -2.74 -21.27 -2.59
N TYR A 583 -1.68 -22.05 -2.45
CA TYR A 583 -0.40 -21.54 -2.00
C TYR A 583 0.09 -20.42 -2.95
N PRO A 584 0.77 -19.37 -2.42
CA PRO A 584 1.43 -18.40 -3.26
C PRO A 584 2.49 -19.06 -4.14
N TYR A 585 2.90 -18.39 -5.20
CA TYR A 585 4.04 -18.84 -5.99
C TYR A 585 5.29 -18.82 -5.08
N LEU A 586 5.94 -19.98 -4.97
CA LEU A 586 7.17 -20.12 -4.18
C LEU A 586 8.33 -19.60 -5.03
N ASP A 587 8.52 -18.31 -5.02
CA ASP A 587 9.68 -17.64 -5.59
C ASP A 587 10.78 -17.47 -4.52
N GLU A 588 11.91 -16.98 -4.94
CA GLU A 588 13.07 -16.80 -4.09
C GLU A 588 12.87 -15.75 -3.01
N ARG A 589 12.05 -14.72 -3.28
CA ARG A 589 11.68 -13.72 -2.27
C ARG A 589 10.86 -14.34 -1.14
N LEU A 590 9.90 -15.19 -1.49
CA LEU A 590 9.11 -15.89 -0.48
C LEU A 590 9.96 -16.91 0.29
N GLU A 591 10.91 -17.56 -0.37
CA GLU A 591 11.89 -18.43 0.30
C GLU A 591 12.79 -17.64 1.26
N ALA A 592 13.24 -16.45 0.87
CA ALA A 592 14.00 -15.56 1.75
C ALA A 592 13.16 -15.12 2.97
N VAL A 593 11.87 -14.79 2.78
CA VAL A 593 10.96 -14.52 3.89
C VAL A 593 10.80 -15.72 4.80
N GLN A 594 10.66 -16.94 4.24
CA GLN A 594 10.58 -18.17 5.04
C GLN A 594 11.85 -18.39 5.88
N ARG A 595 13.04 -18.21 5.29
CA ARG A 595 14.31 -18.30 6.02
C ARG A 595 14.39 -17.27 7.16
N ALA A 596 14.09 -16.02 6.86
CA ALA A 596 14.09 -14.94 7.85
C ALA A 596 13.10 -15.21 9.01
N TYR A 597 11.90 -15.71 8.70
CA TYR A 597 10.92 -16.07 9.72
C TYR A 597 11.32 -17.33 10.51
N SER A 598 11.95 -18.32 9.87
CA SER A 598 12.48 -19.51 10.55
C SER A 598 13.52 -19.13 11.60
N GLU A 599 14.34 -18.13 11.35
CA GLU A 599 15.34 -17.65 12.29
C GLU A 599 14.75 -16.76 13.39
N VAL A 600 13.95 -15.76 13.00
CA VAL A 600 13.40 -14.76 13.93
C VAL A 600 12.36 -15.35 14.88
N PHE A 601 11.59 -16.35 14.45
CA PHE A 601 10.49 -16.97 15.21
C PHE A 601 10.76 -18.42 15.57
N ALA A 602 12.02 -18.85 15.62
CA ALA A 602 12.45 -20.23 15.89
C ALA A 602 11.88 -20.83 17.20
N ASP A 603 11.54 -19.99 18.17
CA ASP A 603 10.99 -20.37 19.47
C ASP A 603 9.44 -20.50 19.48
N ARG A 604 8.76 -20.17 18.37
CA ARG A 604 7.29 -20.11 18.29
C ARG A 604 6.66 -21.44 17.86
N THR A 605 7.11 -21.99 16.76
CA THR A 605 6.58 -23.24 16.19
C THR A 605 7.73 -24.10 15.64
N ALA A 606 7.40 -25.31 15.17
CA ALA A 606 8.39 -26.23 14.60
C ALA A 606 8.90 -25.77 13.21
N ASP A 607 8.07 -25.04 12.45
CA ASP A 607 8.41 -24.52 11.12
C ASP A 607 7.75 -23.15 10.93
N PRO A 608 8.26 -22.11 11.60
CA PRO A 608 7.67 -20.77 11.51
C PRO A 608 7.82 -20.16 10.12
N GLY A 609 8.84 -20.50 9.37
CA GLY A 609 9.03 -20.04 7.99
C GLY A 609 7.87 -20.44 7.10
N TRP A 610 7.55 -21.72 7.05
CA TRP A 610 6.41 -22.20 6.26
C TRP A 610 5.07 -21.72 6.82
N GLU A 611 4.87 -21.89 8.12
CA GLU A 611 3.60 -21.55 8.77
C GLU A 611 3.25 -20.09 8.61
N TYR A 612 4.18 -19.16 8.88
CA TYR A 612 3.92 -17.71 8.89
C TYR A 612 3.94 -17.10 7.48
N ALA A 613 4.86 -17.55 6.61
CA ALA A 613 4.99 -16.96 5.29
C ALA A 613 4.08 -17.58 4.21
N VAL A 614 3.66 -18.84 4.39
CA VAL A 614 2.93 -19.57 3.35
C VAL A 614 1.56 -20.07 3.81
N GLU A 615 1.49 -20.90 4.86
CA GLU A 615 0.26 -21.59 5.24
C GLU A 615 -0.81 -20.63 5.78
N ILE A 616 -0.46 -19.79 6.73
CA ILE A 616 -1.40 -18.82 7.33
C ILE A 616 -1.89 -17.80 6.30
N PRO A 617 -1.05 -17.15 5.47
CA PRO A 617 -1.52 -16.28 4.40
C PRO A 617 -2.46 -16.97 3.41
N THR A 618 -2.17 -18.22 3.04
CA THR A 618 -3.02 -19.03 2.15
C THR A 618 -4.41 -19.24 2.76
N ILE A 619 -4.48 -19.62 4.03
CA ILE A 619 -5.78 -19.83 4.69
C ILE A 619 -6.52 -18.50 4.90
N ARG A 620 -5.84 -17.40 5.18
CA ARG A 620 -6.47 -16.07 5.24
C ARG A 620 -7.10 -15.70 3.89
N LYS A 621 -6.40 -15.91 2.78
CA LYS A 621 -6.94 -15.70 1.42
C LYS A 621 -8.12 -16.62 1.12
N THR A 622 -8.03 -17.90 1.47
CA THR A 622 -9.15 -18.86 1.35
C THR A 622 -10.37 -18.37 2.13
N ARG A 623 -10.20 -17.92 3.36
CA ARG A 623 -11.28 -17.36 4.20
C ARG A 623 -11.88 -16.09 3.61
N GLN A 624 -11.08 -15.23 2.97
CA GLN A 624 -11.55 -14.05 2.24
C GLN A 624 -12.46 -14.43 1.07
N ALA A 625 -12.05 -15.44 0.28
CA ALA A 625 -12.88 -15.96 -0.81
C ALA A 625 -14.21 -16.52 -0.27
N LEU A 626 -14.17 -17.35 0.78
CA LEU A 626 -15.38 -17.88 1.43
C LEU A 626 -16.30 -16.78 1.98
N GLY A 627 -15.76 -15.64 2.35
CA GLY A 627 -16.50 -14.46 2.80
C GLY A 627 -17.16 -13.63 1.68
N ARG A 628 -17.05 -14.05 0.41
CA ARG A 628 -17.71 -13.37 -0.72
C ARG A 628 -19.19 -13.68 -0.86
N VAL A 629 -19.65 -14.75 -0.28
CA VAL A 629 -21.07 -15.08 -0.13
C VAL A 629 -21.47 -14.91 1.34
N LEU A 630 -22.72 -14.52 1.59
CA LEU A 630 -23.30 -14.24 2.92
C LEU A 630 -22.74 -12.97 3.58
N ARG A 631 -23.33 -11.85 3.22
CA ARG A 631 -23.03 -10.53 3.77
C ARG A 631 -24.17 -9.92 4.58
N ALA A 632 -25.38 -10.50 4.42
CA ALA A 632 -26.57 -10.11 5.17
C ALA A 632 -27.22 -11.31 5.88
N PRO A 633 -28.02 -11.09 6.95
CA PRO A 633 -28.63 -12.15 7.75
C PRO A 633 -29.66 -12.99 7.00
N ASP A 634 -30.25 -12.46 5.96
CA ASP A 634 -31.31 -13.05 5.13
C ASP A 634 -30.79 -13.74 3.86
N GLU A 635 -29.49 -13.59 3.56
CA GLU A 635 -28.86 -14.29 2.46
C GLU A 635 -28.62 -15.76 2.79
N ILE A 636 -28.70 -16.62 1.76
CA ILE A 636 -28.32 -18.03 1.83
C ILE A 636 -27.13 -18.31 0.92
N GLY A 637 -26.25 -19.23 1.31
CA GLY A 637 -25.10 -19.52 0.47
C GLY A 637 -24.31 -20.76 0.83
N VAL A 638 -23.67 -21.32 -0.19
CA VAL A 638 -22.81 -22.49 -0.07
C VAL A 638 -21.36 -22.10 -0.32
N ARG A 639 -20.48 -22.60 0.53
CA ARG A 639 -19.03 -22.44 0.44
C ARG A 639 -18.40 -23.82 0.22
N VAL A 640 -17.58 -23.96 -0.81
CA VAL A 640 -17.03 -25.25 -1.23
C VAL A 640 -15.50 -25.18 -1.27
N LEU A 641 -14.84 -26.13 -0.63
CA LEU A 641 -13.40 -26.32 -0.64
C LEU A 641 -13.11 -27.66 -1.34
N LEU A 642 -12.59 -27.60 -2.57
CA LEU A 642 -12.31 -28.79 -3.40
C LEU A 642 -10.85 -29.24 -3.22
N ASP A 643 -10.56 -29.91 -2.11
CA ASP A 643 -9.29 -30.59 -1.87
C ASP A 643 -9.36 -31.43 -0.57
N GLU A 644 -8.86 -32.65 -0.59
CA GLU A 644 -8.83 -33.51 0.58
C GLU A 644 -8.02 -32.95 1.76
N ARG A 645 -7.09 -32.02 1.53
CA ARG A 645 -6.29 -31.34 2.56
C ARG A 645 -7.13 -30.45 3.51
N TYR A 646 -8.34 -30.06 3.12
CA TYR A 646 -9.29 -29.34 3.97
C TYR A 646 -10.14 -30.26 4.84
N THR A 647 -10.19 -31.57 4.54
CA THR A 647 -11.01 -32.54 5.26
C THR A 647 -10.36 -32.97 6.59
N ALA A 648 -11.10 -33.75 7.39
CA ALA A 648 -10.58 -34.37 8.60
C ALA A 648 -9.72 -35.61 8.32
N ALA A 649 -9.51 -35.99 7.05
CA ALA A 649 -8.60 -37.06 6.68
C ALA A 649 -7.18 -36.77 7.19
N ASP A 650 -6.47 -37.82 7.55
CA ASP A 650 -5.07 -37.68 7.99
C ASP A 650 -4.16 -37.47 6.77
N MET A 651 -3.91 -36.24 6.43
CA MET A 651 -2.99 -35.80 5.37
C MET A 651 -1.60 -35.46 5.93
N GLY A 652 -1.34 -35.74 7.20
CA GLY A 652 -0.07 -35.44 7.87
C GLY A 652 0.29 -33.95 7.80
N GLN A 653 1.50 -33.66 7.33
CA GLN A 653 1.99 -32.27 7.20
C GLN A 653 1.25 -31.43 6.13
N TYR A 654 0.54 -32.08 5.20
CA TYR A 654 -0.18 -31.37 4.13
C TYR A 654 -1.58 -30.92 4.52
N SER A 655 -2.11 -31.33 5.70
CA SER A 655 -3.41 -30.90 6.17
C SER A 655 -3.40 -29.43 6.57
N VAL A 656 -4.25 -28.64 5.93
CA VAL A 656 -4.42 -27.20 6.23
C VAL A 656 -5.65 -26.91 7.10
N ARG A 657 -6.47 -27.92 7.40
CA ARG A 657 -7.67 -27.78 8.22
C ARG A 657 -7.38 -27.21 9.62
N LYS A 658 -6.25 -27.58 10.23
CA LYS A 658 -5.83 -27.14 11.56
C LYS A 658 -5.62 -25.62 11.66
N THR A 659 -5.28 -24.97 10.54
CA THR A 659 -4.95 -23.53 10.44
C THR A 659 -6.18 -22.65 10.39
N PHE A 660 -7.35 -23.22 10.08
CA PHE A 660 -8.62 -22.50 10.26
C PHE A 660 -8.90 -22.23 11.74
N PRO A 661 -9.44 -21.06 12.08
CA PRO A 661 -9.91 -20.77 13.43
C PRO A 661 -10.88 -21.85 13.94
N PRO A 662 -10.90 -22.17 15.25
CA PRO A 662 -11.68 -23.28 15.78
C PRO A 662 -13.18 -23.21 15.51
N ASP A 663 -13.76 -22.00 15.51
CA ASP A 663 -15.15 -21.72 15.18
C ASP A 663 -15.47 -22.04 13.71
N GLU A 664 -14.67 -21.54 12.79
CA GLU A 664 -14.84 -21.79 11.35
C GLU A 664 -14.54 -23.25 10.99
N ARG A 665 -13.51 -23.84 11.60
CA ARG A 665 -13.17 -25.26 11.43
C ARG A 665 -14.31 -26.17 11.84
N GLY A 666 -15.09 -25.78 12.86
CA GLY A 666 -16.27 -26.51 13.31
C GLY A 666 -17.44 -26.50 12.30
N GLU A 667 -17.46 -25.53 11.37
CA GLU A 667 -18.45 -25.44 10.30
C GLU A 667 -18.12 -26.29 9.06
N LEU A 668 -16.89 -26.82 8.94
CA LEU A 668 -16.47 -27.63 7.79
C LEU A 668 -17.12 -29.02 7.82
N ILE A 669 -17.93 -29.30 6.82
CA ILE A 669 -18.62 -30.58 6.62
C ILE A 669 -17.88 -31.37 5.56
N ASP A 670 -17.31 -32.51 5.97
CA ASP A 670 -16.61 -33.40 5.04
C ASP A 670 -17.61 -34.13 4.13
N VAL A 671 -17.38 -34.08 2.83
CA VAL A 671 -18.26 -34.70 1.82
C VAL A 671 -17.41 -35.39 0.75
N GLU A 672 -17.79 -36.61 0.38
CA GLU A 672 -17.20 -37.35 -0.75
C GLU A 672 -17.68 -36.74 -2.08
N PRO A 673 -16.86 -36.69 -3.14
CA PRO A 673 -17.23 -36.09 -4.42
C PRO A 673 -18.59 -36.61 -4.96
N GLU A 674 -18.86 -37.92 -4.85
CA GLU A 674 -20.09 -38.54 -5.33
C GLU A 674 -21.34 -38.14 -4.51
N LYS A 675 -21.16 -37.66 -3.27
CA LYS A 675 -22.25 -37.22 -2.39
C LYS A 675 -22.45 -35.71 -2.42
N PHE A 676 -21.47 -34.98 -2.93
CA PHE A 676 -21.47 -33.52 -2.93
C PHE A 676 -22.67 -32.90 -3.67
N PRO A 677 -23.05 -33.37 -4.89
CA PRO A 677 -24.23 -32.83 -5.58
C PRO A 677 -25.51 -32.95 -4.76
N TYR A 678 -25.71 -34.10 -4.10
CA TYR A 678 -26.88 -34.31 -3.24
C TYR A 678 -26.88 -33.38 -2.00
N ALA A 679 -25.70 -33.10 -1.43
CA ALA A 679 -25.57 -32.21 -0.29
C ALA A 679 -25.93 -30.76 -0.66
N MET A 680 -25.51 -30.30 -1.85
CA MET A 680 -25.88 -28.99 -2.39
C MET A 680 -27.37 -28.88 -2.69
N LEU A 681 -27.90 -29.84 -3.42
CA LEU A 681 -29.32 -29.88 -3.76
C LEU A 681 -30.20 -29.85 -2.53
N ASN A 682 -29.93 -30.66 -1.52
CA ASN A 682 -30.67 -30.69 -0.28
C ASN A 682 -30.64 -29.33 0.42
N PHE A 683 -29.49 -28.68 0.52
CA PHE A 683 -29.38 -27.38 1.17
C PHE A 683 -30.28 -26.33 0.50
N TYR A 684 -30.20 -26.19 -0.79
CA TYR A 684 -30.98 -25.18 -1.52
C TYR A 684 -32.50 -25.54 -1.58
N GLN A 685 -32.86 -26.83 -1.59
CA GLN A 685 -34.27 -27.27 -1.48
C GLN A 685 -34.82 -26.98 -0.09
N ASP A 686 -34.06 -27.20 0.97
CA ASP A 686 -34.50 -26.92 2.34
C ASP A 686 -34.79 -25.42 2.57
N HIS A 687 -34.25 -24.56 1.73
CA HIS A 687 -34.43 -23.08 1.76
C HIS A 687 -35.42 -22.58 0.67
N ASP A 688 -36.13 -23.47 -0.04
CA ASP A 688 -37.04 -23.10 -1.13
C ASP A 688 -36.39 -22.19 -2.17
N ALA A 689 -35.08 -22.35 -2.41
CA ALA A 689 -34.29 -21.45 -3.25
C ALA A 689 -34.46 -21.66 -4.76
N TYR A 690 -35.13 -22.74 -5.18
CA TYR A 690 -35.39 -23.02 -6.60
C TYR A 690 -36.83 -22.69 -6.99
N GLU A 691 -37.03 -21.93 -8.05
CA GLU A 691 -38.35 -21.86 -8.72
C GLU A 691 -38.76 -23.22 -9.28
N LYS A 692 -37.80 -23.93 -9.87
CA LYS A 692 -37.91 -25.32 -10.31
C LYS A 692 -36.64 -26.05 -9.92
N PRO A 693 -36.74 -27.05 -9.01
CA PRO A 693 -35.54 -27.81 -8.63
C PRO A 693 -34.95 -28.53 -9.83
N PRO A 694 -33.61 -28.53 -9.95
CA PRO A 694 -32.92 -29.27 -11.01
C PRO A 694 -33.18 -30.78 -10.87
N PRO A 695 -32.93 -31.60 -11.91
CA PRO A 695 -33.02 -33.03 -11.83
C PRO A 695 -32.11 -33.57 -10.69
N MET A 696 -32.48 -34.73 -10.13
CA MET A 696 -31.62 -35.41 -9.18
C MET A 696 -30.29 -35.76 -9.80
N PRO A 697 -29.15 -35.46 -9.17
CA PRO A 697 -27.80 -35.75 -9.67
C PRO A 697 -27.56 -37.25 -9.91
#